data_fac8178f6158b523b4116e747e3b08a0
#
_entry.id   fac8178f6158b523b4116e747e3b08a0
#
_cell.length_a   1.000
_cell.length_b   1.000
_cell.length_c   1.000
_cell.angle_alpha   90.00
_cell.angle_beta   90.00
_cell.angle_gamma   90.00
#
_symmetry.space_group_name_H-M   'P 1'
#
loop_
_entity.id
_entity.type
_entity.pdbx_description
1 polymer ?
#
loop_
_entity_poly.entity_id
_entity_poly.type
_entity_poly.pdbx_seq_one_letter_code
_entity_poly.pdbx_strand_id
1 'polypeptide(L)'
;MHEPINQQKPKAIPKPVPASNTSRRLEIRFPEELPVSSQRQLIQDALQAHQVVIVCGETGSGKTTQLPKICLELGRGTIHGGKLIGHTQPRRIAATATAKRIAQELGSPIGQDVGYQVRFADKTSPSASIKLMTDGILLAETQRDPQLRAYDTLIIDEAHERSLNIDFLLGYLRQLLPKRPDLKLIITSATIDAQRFAEHFAIDGKLAPVIEVSGRLFPVEQRYASLEPDAKPDGKKESKLAKEIPDAVAEEIANVWREGASGAGDVLVFLPGEREIRDCAEVLRKDHVLQQRFHPEILTLFARQSVAEQERVFSPGNGRRIILTTNVAETSLTVPNIRYVIDSGLARVKRYSYRNKVEQLQIEPISQAAANQRAGRCGRVSDGICIRLYSEQDYLSRPKFTDPEILRSSLAAVLLRMSSLRLPRIQNFPFIDKPLGRAIADGVQLLDELGAIEFDEKSEGDNKDINNSFKLTQMGKQLADLPLDPRIGRMLLAAKEHNALKEVTIIASALATQDPRERPLEQAAAADQAHLQFADERSEFLSFVKLWNWYQEALQHKHSNRQLENLCRSKFLSPRRLREWRDVYGQLHTMLGEKGWKENGLPATYEQVHLSLLTGLLGYVAKKEEDEKSQERGSKTGSYIGARGIRPSIWPGSTIGKKAGAWILAGELQETSRMYARTIAKIEPQWVEQVAAHRLIKSLSDPFWDNRQGEVMAFERGTLYGLPIYHGRRVRFEPHDPAEARTLFIGQALVQEELFGRMDTPALQRET
;
A
#
# COMPACT_ATOMS: atom_id res chain seq x y z
N MET A 1 -23.47 -51.39 -41.87
CA MET A 1 -22.52 -52.02 -40.93
C MET A 1 -22.20 -50.96 -39.87
N HIS A 2 -22.75 -51.12 -38.68
CA HIS A 2 -22.57 -50.21 -37.55
C HIS A 2 -21.52 -50.86 -36.63
N GLU A 3 -20.40 -50.17 -36.39
CA GLU A 3 -19.50 -50.54 -35.29
C GLU A 3 -19.98 -49.92 -33.95
N PRO A 4 -19.84 -50.65 -32.85
CA PRO A 4 -20.41 -50.21 -31.55
C PRO A 4 -19.46 -49.28 -30.79
N ILE A 5 -20.03 -48.26 -30.22
CA ILE A 5 -19.41 -47.27 -29.32
C ILE A 5 -18.93 -48.00 -28.04
N ASN A 6 -17.65 -47.87 -27.77
CA ASN A 6 -16.95 -48.43 -26.63
C ASN A 6 -17.29 -47.62 -25.35
N GLN A 7 -18.10 -48.21 -24.46
CA GLN A 7 -18.39 -47.65 -23.13
C GLN A 7 -17.18 -47.80 -22.21
N GLN A 8 -16.53 -46.71 -21.88
CA GLN A 8 -15.49 -46.69 -20.84
C GLN A 8 -16.17 -46.86 -19.46
N LYS A 9 -15.77 -47.87 -18.71
CA LYS A 9 -16.14 -48.13 -17.32
C LYS A 9 -15.63 -47.00 -16.41
N PRO A 10 -16.38 -46.59 -15.38
CA PRO A 10 -15.93 -45.54 -14.44
C PRO A 10 -14.70 -46.05 -13.67
N LYS A 11 -13.66 -45.18 -13.58
CA LYS A 11 -12.46 -45.43 -12.78
C LYS A 11 -12.83 -45.56 -11.30
N ALA A 12 -12.39 -46.64 -10.71
CA ALA A 12 -12.57 -46.94 -9.29
C ALA A 12 -11.94 -45.83 -8.42
N ILE A 13 -12.69 -45.38 -7.40
CA ILE A 13 -12.23 -44.50 -6.34
C ILE A 13 -11.04 -45.17 -5.64
N PRO A 14 -9.88 -44.55 -5.49
CA PRO A 14 -8.75 -45.12 -4.75
C PRO A 14 -9.15 -45.29 -3.27
N LYS A 15 -8.95 -46.49 -2.75
CA LYS A 15 -9.14 -46.82 -1.32
C LYS A 15 -8.21 -45.92 -0.49
N PRO A 16 -8.62 -45.43 0.69
CA PRO A 16 -7.78 -44.65 1.58
C PRO A 16 -6.57 -45.51 1.97
N VAL A 17 -5.37 -44.97 1.72
CA VAL A 17 -4.11 -45.55 2.19
C VAL A 17 -4.12 -45.51 3.71
N PRO A 18 -3.83 -46.61 4.41
CA PRO A 18 -3.78 -46.60 5.86
C PRO A 18 -2.69 -45.65 6.32
N ALA A 19 -3.04 -44.71 7.21
CA ALA A 19 -2.10 -43.80 7.84
C ALA A 19 -1.07 -44.65 8.62
N SER A 20 0.16 -44.70 8.10
CA SER A 20 1.30 -45.20 8.86
C SER A 20 1.60 -44.22 9.98
N ASN A 21 1.10 -44.48 11.16
CA ASN A 21 1.40 -43.79 12.39
C ASN A 21 2.85 -44.13 12.84
N THR A 22 3.86 -43.76 12.08
CA THR A 22 5.21 -43.57 12.59
C THR A 22 5.32 -42.11 13.02
N SER A 23 5.21 -41.85 14.32
CA SER A 23 5.47 -40.56 14.94
C SER A 23 6.88 -40.12 14.56
N ARG A 24 7.02 -39.34 13.48
CA ARG A 24 8.27 -38.76 13.06
C ARG A 24 8.63 -37.72 14.10
N ARG A 25 9.61 -38.02 14.95
CA ARG A 25 10.10 -37.10 15.96
C ARG A 25 10.93 -36.04 15.25
N LEU A 26 10.39 -34.81 15.18
CA LEU A 26 11.19 -33.66 14.74
C LEU A 26 12.28 -33.40 15.78
N GLU A 27 13.52 -33.26 15.33
CA GLU A 27 14.62 -32.87 16.20
C GLU A 27 14.64 -31.36 16.35
N ILE A 28 14.12 -30.85 17.48
CA ILE A 28 14.06 -29.43 17.77
C ILE A 28 15.37 -29.01 18.44
N ARG A 29 16.18 -28.24 17.73
CA ARG A 29 17.46 -27.69 18.27
C ARG A 29 17.35 -26.17 18.41
N PHE A 30 17.91 -25.64 19.47
CA PHE A 30 17.98 -24.19 19.72
C PHE A 30 19.45 -23.76 19.72
N PRO A 31 19.85 -22.85 18.80
CA PRO A 31 21.19 -22.29 18.81
C PRO A 31 21.45 -21.51 20.11
N GLU A 32 22.48 -21.87 20.85
CA GLU A 32 22.81 -21.28 22.16
C GLU A 32 23.22 -19.81 22.04
N GLU A 33 23.83 -19.44 20.90
CA GLU A 33 24.23 -18.08 20.60
C GLU A 33 23.06 -17.09 20.43
N LEU A 34 21.85 -17.57 20.28
CA LEU A 34 20.67 -16.69 20.13
C LEU A 34 20.12 -16.30 21.51
N PRO A 35 19.96 -14.99 21.76
CA PRO A 35 19.48 -14.51 23.07
C PRO A 35 18.14 -15.11 23.51
N VAL A 36 17.23 -15.37 22.55
CA VAL A 36 15.92 -15.99 22.86
C VAL A 36 16.06 -17.41 23.40
N SER A 37 17.15 -18.12 23.06
CA SER A 37 17.38 -19.50 23.53
C SER A 37 17.65 -19.54 25.03
N SER A 38 18.31 -18.54 25.60
CA SER A 38 18.53 -18.44 27.03
C SER A 38 17.23 -18.17 27.82
N GLN A 39 16.24 -17.55 27.19
CA GLN A 39 14.94 -17.22 27.81
C GLN A 39 13.86 -18.27 27.50
N ARG A 40 14.23 -19.40 26.86
CA ARG A 40 13.27 -20.43 26.41
C ARG A 40 12.38 -20.92 27.52
N GLN A 41 12.92 -21.29 28.67
CA GLN A 41 12.13 -21.81 29.78
C GLN A 41 11.13 -20.77 30.31
N LEU A 42 11.56 -19.53 30.47
CA LEU A 42 10.69 -18.43 30.92
C LEU A 42 9.52 -18.21 29.93
N ILE A 43 9.81 -18.29 28.62
CA ILE A 43 8.77 -18.17 27.60
C ILE A 43 7.79 -19.34 27.67
N GLN A 44 8.28 -20.58 27.88
CA GLN A 44 7.45 -21.77 28.05
C GLN A 44 6.53 -21.65 29.25
N ASP A 45 7.07 -21.29 30.40
CA ASP A 45 6.32 -21.14 31.66
C ASP A 45 5.24 -20.07 31.51
N ALA A 46 5.56 -18.93 30.88
CA ALA A 46 4.58 -17.89 30.61
C ALA A 46 3.48 -18.36 29.65
N LEU A 47 3.81 -19.09 28.59
CA LEU A 47 2.83 -19.63 27.64
C LEU A 47 1.92 -20.69 28.27
N GLN A 48 2.40 -21.44 29.23
CA GLN A 48 1.55 -22.37 29.99
C GLN A 48 0.57 -21.61 30.89
N ALA A 49 1.08 -20.62 31.64
CA ALA A 49 0.31 -19.87 32.63
C ALA A 49 -0.66 -18.85 32.01
N HIS A 50 -0.34 -18.25 30.88
CA HIS A 50 -1.08 -17.12 30.29
C HIS A 50 -1.58 -17.43 28.88
N GLN A 51 -2.69 -16.82 28.50
CA GLN A 51 -3.25 -16.90 27.14
C GLN A 51 -2.52 -16.00 26.16
N VAL A 52 -2.06 -14.85 26.62
CA VAL A 52 -1.31 -13.87 25.84
C VAL A 52 0.05 -13.65 26.47
N VAL A 53 1.11 -13.67 25.65
CA VAL A 53 2.49 -13.40 26.07
C VAL A 53 3.12 -12.42 25.09
N ILE A 54 3.79 -11.40 25.60
CA ILE A 54 4.50 -10.42 24.80
C ILE A 54 6.00 -10.70 24.92
N VAL A 55 6.66 -10.90 23.77
CA VAL A 55 8.11 -11.13 23.71
C VAL A 55 8.75 -9.97 22.99
N CYS A 56 9.43 -9.12 23.74
CA CYS A 56 10.10 -7.95 23.19
C CYS A 56 11.60 -8.14 23.14
N GLY A 57 12.26 -7.42 22.25
CA GLY A 57 13.72 -7.46 22.10
C GLY A 57 14.15 -6.99 20.72
N GLU A 58 15.44 -6.73 20.58
CA GLU A 58 16.01 -6.23 19.34
C GLU A 58 15.91 -7.22 18.17
N THR A 59 15.97 -6.69 16.95
CA THR A 59 16.04 -7.53 15.75
C THR A 59 17.34 -8.32 15.73
N GLY A 60 17.24 -9.63 15.43
CA GLY A 60 18.38 -10.55 15.47
C GLY A 60 18.49 -11.39 16.74
N SER A 61 17.69 -11.13 17.78
CA SER A 61 17.65 -11.94 19.00
C SER A 61 17.08 -13.37 18.81
N GLY A 62 16.63 -13.73 17.61
CA GLY A 62 16.13 -15.06 17.27
C GLY A 62 14.63 -15.27 17.49
N LYS A 63 13.87 -14.29 17.99
CA LYS A 63 12.41 -14.39 18.25
C LYS A 63 11.65 -15.03 17.11
N THR A 64 11.78 -14.46 15.93
CA THR A 64 11.05 -14.87 14.71
C THR A 64 11.24 -16.34 14.35
N THR A 65 12.44 -16.90 14.51
CA THR A 65 12.74 -18.29 14.12
C THR A 65 12.54 -19.29 15.26
N GLN A 66 12.74 -18.87 16.52
CA GLN A 66 12.72 -19.79 17.62
C GLN A 66 11.36 -19.92 18.31
N LEU A 67 10.53 -18.86 18.37
CA LEU A 67 9.20 -18.91 19.00
C LEU A 67 8.28 -20.02 18.45
N PRO A 68 8.17 -20.25 17.13
CA PRO A 68 7.39 -21.36 16.61
C PRO A 68 7.91 -22.72 17.08
N LYS A 69 9.24 -22.88 17.23
CA LYS A 69 9.85 -24.11 17.73
C LYS A 69 9.61 -24.30 19.22
N ILE A 70 9.63 -23.24 20.01
CA ILE A 70 9.25 -23.28 21.44
C ILE A 70 7.78 -23.74 21.58
N CYS A 71 6.88 -23.28 20.72
CA CYS A 71 5.50 -23.74 20.70
C CYS A 71 5.37 -25.24 20.36
N LEU A 72 6.17 -25.73 19.40
CA LEU A 72 6.22 -27.17 19.10
C LEU A 72 6.71 -27.99 20.29
N GLU A 73 7.76 -27.56 20.99
CA GLU A 73 8.29 -28.21 22.17
C GLU A 73 7.26 -28.29 23.32
N LEU A 74 6.37 -27.31 23.43
CA LEU A 74 5.23 -27.28 24.35
C LEU A 74 4.08 -28.22 23.95
N GLY A 75 4.25 -29.02 22.89
CA GLY A 75 3.23 -29.92 22.40
C GLY A 75 2.12 -29.28 21.58
N ARG A 76 2.35 -28.08 21.05
CA ARG A 76 1.42 -27.42 20.12
C ARG A 76 1.74 -27.80 18.67
N GLY A 77 0.80 -27.59 17.78
CA GLY A 77 0.94 -27.96 16.37
C GLY A 77 0.35 -29.32 16.04
N THR A 78 0.07 -29.55 14.75
CA THR A 78 -0.61 -30.75 14.24
C THR A 78 0.17 -32.03 14.53
N ILE A 79 1.48 -32.00 14.60
CA ILE A 79 2.34 -33.15 14.89
C ILE A 79 2.09 -33.74 16.27
N HIS A 80 1.56 -32.96 17.19
CA HIS A 80 1.18 -33.37 18.54
C HIS A 80 -0.33 -33.59 18.70
N GLY A 81 -1.08 -33.66 17.58
CA GLY A 81 -2.54 -33.77 17.61
C GLY A 81 -3.26 -32.45 17.90
N GLY A 82 -2.54 -31.33 17.97
CA GLY A 82 -3.09 -30.00 18.06
C GLY A 82 -3.52 -29.42 16.70
N LYS A 83 -3.52 -28.11 16.59
CA LYS A 83 -3.86 -27.38 15.37
C LYS A 83 -2.62 -26.63 14.85
N LEU A 84 -2.78 -25.78 13.84
CA LEU A 84 -1.69 -24.99 13.29
C LEU A 84 -1.15 -23.96 14.29
N ILE A 85 0.17 -23.76 14.26
CA ILE A 85 0.84 -22.59 14.80
C ILE A 85 0.91 -21.58 13.65
N GLY A 86 0.07 -20.52 13.71
CA GLY A 86 0.07 -19.44 12.74
C GLY A 86 1.10 -18.38 13.13
N HIS A 87 1.91 -17.93 12.17
CA HIS A 87 2.93 -16.91 12.40
C HIS A 87 2.84 -15.84 11.34
N THR A 88 2.46 -14.62 11.73
CA THR A 88 2.37 -13.51 10.78
C THR A 88 3.70 -12.78 10.61
N GLN A 89 3.87 -12.23 9.41
CA GLN A 89 5.01 -11.38 9.05
C GLN A 89 4.48 -10.17 8.25
N PRO A 90 4.96 -8.95 8.49
CA PRO A 90 4.46 -7.78 7.76
C PRO A 90 4.82 -7.81 6.27
N ARG A 91 5.88 -8.52 5.89
CA ARG A 91 6.41 -8.55 4.52
C ARG A 91 6.46 -9.96 3.95
N ARG A 92 6.01 -10.11 2.69
CA ARG A 92 6.00 -11.40 1.97
C ARG A 92 7.36 -12.09 1.93
N ILE A 93 8.42 -11.32 1.70
CA ILE A 93 9.80 -11.84 1.63
C ILE A 93 10.19 -12.39 3.00
N ALA A 94 9.89 -11.69 4.07
CA ALA A 94 10.17 -12.13 5.42
C ALA A 94 9.43 -13.45 5.72
N ALA A 95 8.13 -13.54 5.44
CA ALA A 95 7.36 -14.77 5.65
C ALA A 95 7.96 -15.98 4.92
N THR A 96 8.32 -15.83 3.65
CA THR A 96 8.89 -16.94 2.87
C THR A 96 10.32 -17.29 3.29
N ALA A 97 11.16 -16.32 3.61
CA ALA A 97 12.54 -16.56 4.06
C ALA A 97 12.57 -17.21 5.44
N THR A 98 11.75 -16.72 6.37
CA THR A 98 11.62 -17.28 7.72
C THR A 98 11.08 -18.71 7.68
N ALA A 99 10.06 -18.98 6.84
CA ALA A 99 9.55 -20.35 6.69
C ALA A 99 10.64 -21.32 6.21
N LYS A 100 11.41 -20.93 5.21
CA LYS A 100 12.54 -21.74 4.71
C LYS A 100 13.58 -21.96 5.80
N ARG A 101 13.90 -20.94 6.57
CA ARG A 101 14.87 -21.01 7.65
C ARG A 101 14.42 -21.96 8.77
N ILE A 102 13.17 -21.84 9.24
CA ILE A 102 12.61 -22.73 10.25
C ILE A 102 12.55 -24.17 9.72
N ALA A 103 12.10 -24.37 8.48
CA ALA A 103 12.09 -25.70 7.85
C ALA A 103 13.50 -26.32 7.80
N GLN A 104 14.50 -25.54 7.44
CA GLN A 104 15.92 -25.97 7.43
C GLN A 104 16.40 -26.34 8.84
N GLU A 105 16.07 -25.54 9.86
CA GLU A 105 16.48 -25.80 11.27
C GLU A 105 15.76 -27.04 11.85
N LEU A 106 14.56 -27.37 11.39
CA LEU A 106 13.83 -28.57 11.76
C LEU A 106 14.12 -29.80 10.88
N GLY A 107 15.03 -29.66 9.88
CA GLY A 107 15.35 -30.72 8.94
C GLY A 107 14.16 -31.20 8.09
N SER A 108 13.15 -30.32 7.89
CA SER A 108 11.92 -30.63 7.15
C SER A 108 11.91 -29.91 5.79
N PRO A 109 11.45 -30.57 4.71
CA PRO A 109 11.19 -29.89 3.45
C PRO A 109 10.13 -28.81 3.61
N ILE A 110 10.34 -27.67 2.94
CA ILE A 110 9.34 -26.61 2.95
C ILE A 110 8.01 -27.07 2.35
N GLY A 111 6.92 -26.78 3.07
CA GLY A 111 5.57 -27.21 2.72
C GLY A 111 5.11 -28.47 3.49
N GLN A 112 5.99 -29.22 4.15
CA GLN A 112 5.63 -30.42 4.91
C GLN A 112 5.24 -30.06 6.37
N ASP A 113 6.21 -29.91 7.28
CA ASP A 113 5.94 -29.55 8.68
C ASP A 113 5.89 -28.02 8.87
N VAL A 114 6.59 -27.28 8.01
CA VAL A 114 6.61 -25.82 7.95
C VAL A 114 6.15 -25.39 6.57
N GLY A 115 5.03 -24.71 6.51
CA GLY A 115 4.51 -24.11 5.28
C GLY A 115 4.50 -22.60 5.36
N TYR A 116 4.18 -21.96 4.23
CA TYR A 116 3.88 -20.54 4.19
C TYR A 116 2.75 -20.23 3.24
N GLN A 117 1.97 -19.23 3.58
CA GLN A 117 0.95 -18.65 2.73
C GLN A 117 1.14 -17.14 2.66
N VAL A 118 1.44 -16.65 1.48
CA VAL A 118 1.48 -15.22 1.18
C VAL A 118 0.48 -14.95 0.08
N ARG A 119 0.16 -13.69 -0.15
CA ARG A 119 -0.95 -13.28 -1.03
C ARG A 119 -0.98 -14.03 -2.38
N PHE A 120 0.14 -14.62 -2.82
CA PHE A 120 0.27 -15.20 -4.16
C PHE A 120 0.99 -16.56 -4.18
N ALA A 121 1.21 -17.16 -3.04
CA ALA A 121 1.79 -18.50 -2.96
C ALA A 121 1.33 -19.18 -1.69
N ASP A 122 0.82 -20.37 -1.83
CA ASP A 122 0.55 -21.30 -0.73
C ASP A 122 1.41 -22.55 -0.90
N LYS A 123 2.27 -22.79 0.09
CA LYS A 123 3.07 -24.00 0.21
C LYS A 123 2.87 -24.58 1.62
N THR A 124 1.64 -24.90 1.94
CA THR A 124 1.27 -25.45 3.23
C THR A 124 0.55 -26.79 2.99
N SER A 125 1.13 -27.88 3.47
CA SER A 125 0.43 -29.18 3.43
C SER A 125 -0.66 -29.26 4.51
N PRO A 126 -1.64 -30.15 4.38
CA PRO A 126 -2.61 -30.41 5.43
C PRO A 126 -1.99 -30.90 6.75
N SER A 127 -0.78 -31.47 6.71
CA SER A 127 -0.04 -31.96 7.87
C SER A 127 0.93 -30.92 8.46
N ALA A 128 0.99 -29.71 7.91
CA ALA A 128 1.88 -28.69 8.43
C ALA A 128 1.53 -28.33 9.89
N SER A 129 2.54 -28.18 10.74
CA SER A 129 2.39 -27.71 12.11
C SER A 129 2.61 -26.22 12.27
N ILE A 130 3.48 -25.64 11.44
CA ILE A 130 3.77 -24.20 11.43
C ILE A 130 3.38 -23.62 10.07
N LYS A 131 2.58 -22.58 10.09
CA LYS A 131 2.18 -21.83 8.91
C LYS A 131 2.59 -20.37 9.04
N LEU A 132 3.57 -19.96 8.24
CA LEU A 132 3.92 -18.55 8.14
C LEU A 132 3.05 -17.85 7.11
N MET A 133 2.66 -16.61 7.39
CA MET A 133 1.77 -15.87 6.50
C MET A 133 1.98 -14.37 6.66
N THR A 134 1.45 -13.59 5.73
CA THR A 134 1.37 -12.14 5.96
C THR A 134 0.12 -11.79 6.78
N ASP A 135 0.15 -10.66 7.50
CA ASP A 135 -0.97 -10.16 8.30
C ASP A 135 -2.27 -10.10 7.50
N GLY A 136 -2.18 -9.68 6.22
CA GLY A 136 -3.32 -9.63 5.32
C GLY A 136 -3.94 -11.01 5.00
N ILE A 137 -3.15 -12.09 5.05
CA ILE A 137 -3.66 -13.46 4.86
C ILE A 137 -4.45 -13.91 6.09
N LEU A 138 -3.87 -13.75 7.29
CA LEU A 138 -4.59 -14.09 8.53
C LEU A 138 -5.90 -13.29 8.62
N LEU A 139 -5.85 -12.02 8.24
CA LEU A 139 -7.02 -11.17 8.20
C LEU A 139 -8.07 -11.63 7.16
N ALA A 140 -7.66 -12.15 6.01
CA ALA A 140 -8.58 -12.73 5.03
C ALA A 140 -9.21 -14.05 5.54
N GLU A 141 -8.47 -14.84 6.31
CA GLU A 141 -8.99 -16.08 6.91
C GLU A 141 -10.10 -15.82 7.92
N THR A 142 -10.10 -14.69 8.63
CA THR A 142 -11.18 -14.33 9.56
C THR A 142 -12.55 -14.20 8.88
N GLN A 143 -12.60 -13.98 7.57
CA GLN A 143 -13.87 -13.95 6.82
C GLN A 143 -14.47 -15.34 6.63
N ARG A 144 -13.62 -16.38 6.44
CA ARG A 144 -14.05 -17.76 6.23
C ARG A 144 -14.21 -18.52 7.56
N ASP A 145 -13.29 -18.26 8.49
CA ASP A 145 -13.30 -18.83 9.85
C ASP A 145 -13.17 -17.69 10.89
N PRO A 146 -14.30 -17.07 11.28
CA PRO A 146 -14.28 -15.97 12.26
C PRO A 146 -13.73 -16.36 13.63
N GLN A 147 -13.66 -17.65 13.95
CA GLN A 147 -13.09 -18.13 15.21
C GLN A 147 -11.65 -18.62 15.09
N LEU A 148 -11.05 -18.55 13.90
CA LEU A 148 -9.69 -19.04 13.63
C LEU A 148 -9.45 -20.44 14.20
N ARG A 149 -10.41 -21.35 13.99
CA ARG A 149 -10.43 -22.70 14.56
C ARG A 149 -9.30 -23.58 14.04
N ALA A 150 -8.72 -23.22 12.90
CA ALA A 150 -7.56 -23.92 12.35
C ALA A 150 -6.30 -23.77 13.21
N TYR A 151 -6.27 -22.80 14.14
CA TYR A 151 -5.10 -22.45 14.95
C TYR A 151 -5.30 -22.79 16.42
N ASP A 152 -4.23 -23.25 17.07
CA ASP A 152 -4.11 -23.33 18.54
C ASP A 152 -3.15 -22.26 19.09
N THR A 153 -2.26 -21.74 18.26
CA THR A 153 -1.31 -20.68 18.59
C THR A 153 -1.21 -19.69 17.45
N LEU A 154 -1.21 -18.42 17.78
CA LEU A 154 -0.92 -17.33 16.84
C LEU A 154 0.26 -16.52 17.33
N ILE A 155 1.17 -16.21 16.42
CA ILE A 155 2.32 -15.33 16.65
C ILE A 155 2.14 -14.12 15.73
N ILE A 156 1.92 -12.94 16.31
CA ILE A 156 1.89 -11.67 15.59
C ILE A 156 3.27 -11.04 15.70
N ASP A 157 4.07 -11.21 14.65
CA ASP A 157 5.46 -10.76 14.63
C ASP A 157 5.59 -9.31 14.16
N GLU A 158 6.62 -8.61 14.67
CA GLU A 158 6.92 -7.21 14.35
C GLU A 158 5.71 -6.26 14.59
N ALA A 159 4.93 -6.51 15.67
CA ALA A 159 3.71 -5.76 15.96
C ALA A 159 3.96 -4.23 16.10
N HIS A 160 5.18 -3.82 16.41
CA HIS A 160 5.58 -2.42 16.48
C HIS A 160 5.60 -1.70 15.11
N GLU A 161 5.54 -2.41 13.97
CA GLU A 161 5.35 -1.77 12.66
C GLU A 161 3.95 -1.09 12.55
N ARG A 162 3.00 -1.49 13.42
CA ARG A 162 1.68 -0.86 13.56
C ARG A 162 1.01 -0.59 12.21
N SER A 163 1.10 -1.59 11.29
CA SER A 163 0.35 -1.55 10.04
C SER A 163 -1.15 -1.61 10.32
N LEU A 164 -1.96 -1.12 9.36
CA LEU A 164 -3.42 -1.13 9.45
C LEU A 164 -3.97 -2.55 9.71
N ASN A 165 -3.37 -3.57 9.09
CA ASN A 165 -3.76 -4.97 9.29
C ASN A 165 -3.40 -5.46 10.69
N ILE A 166 -2.21 -5.13 11.20
CA ILE A 166 -1.77 -5.50 12.55
C ILE A 166 -2.72 -4.90 13.60
N ASP A 167 -2.99 -3.60 13.53
CA ASP A 167 -3.87 -2.93 14.49
C ASP A 167 -5.29 -3.52 14.47
N PHE A 168 -5.79 -3.83 13.28
CA PHE A 168 -7.08 -4.52 13.16
C PHE A 168 -7.05 -5.93 13.75
N LEU A 169 -6.02 -6.73 13.46
CA LEU A 169 -5.88 -8.09 14.00
C LEU A 169 -5.77 -8.08 15.53
N LEU A 170 -5.02 -7.15 16.13
CA LEU A 170 -4.90 -7.04 17.57
C LEU A 170 -6.25 -6.74 18.23
N GLY A 171 -7.02 -5.79 17.68
CA GLY A 171 -8.36 -5.50 18.16
C GLY A 171 -9.33 -6.69 17.98
N TYR A 172 -9.23 -7.40 16.86
CA TYR A 172 -10.02 -8.59 16.58
C TYR A 172 -9.69 -9.74 17.55
N LEU A 173 -8.41 -10.01 17.76
CA LEU A 173 -7.94 -11.04 18.69
C LEU A 173 -8.34 -10.72 20.13
N ARG A 174 -8.31 -9.46 20.56
CA ARG A 174 -8.80 -9.06 21.87
C ARG A 174 -10.27 -9.47 22.11
N GLN A 175 -11.13 -9.39 21.07
CA GLN A 175 -12.52 -9.81 21.15
C GLN A 175 -12.71 -11.34 21.01
N LEU A 176 -11.77 -12.00 20.32
CA LEU A 176 -11.82 -13.43 20.06
C LEU A 176 -11.34 -14.27 21.25
N LEU A 177 -10.26 -13.87 21.92
CA LEU A 177 -9.59 -14.63 22.95
C LEU A 177 -10.50 -15.08 24.10
N PRO A 178 -11.46 -14.28 24.63
CA PRO A 178 -12.41 -14.73 25.63
C PRO A 178 -13.31 -15.88 25.17
N LYS A 179 -13.54 -15.99 23.83
CA LYS A 179 -14.35 -17.06 23.21
C LYS A 179 -13.52 -18.30 22.83
N ARG A 180 -12.21 -18.19 22.90
CA ARG A 180 -11.23 -19.20 22.50
C ARG A 180 -10.15 -19.36 23.60
N PRO A 181 -10.51 -19.91 24.79
CA PRO A 181 -9.53 -20.09 25.88
C PRO A 181 -8.39 -21.06 25.52
N ASP A 182 -8.59 -21.91 24.52
CA ASP A 182 -7.59 -22.84 23.96
C ASP A 182 -6.52 -22.16 23.12
N LEU A 183 -6.83 -20.99 22.54
CA LEU A 183 -5.94 -20.25 21.64
C LEU A 183 -4.89 -19.47 22.44
N LYS A 184 -3.62 -19.69 22.14
CA LYS A 184 -2.51 -18.89 22.67
C LYS A 184 -2.11 -17.81 21.68
N LEU A 185 -1.78 -16.64 22.19
CA LEU A 185 -1.31 -15.50 21.41
C LEU A 185 0.07 -15.06 21.88
N ILE A 186 1.00 -14.99 20.96
CA ILE A 186 2.32 -14.39 21.18
C ILE A 186 2.40 -13.12 20.33
N ILE A 187 2.79 -12.00 20.95
CA ILE A 187 3.04 -10.76 20.25
C ILE A 187 4.53 -10.47 20.35
N THR A 188 5.21 -10.33 19.21
CA THR A 188 6.58 -9.88 19.22
C THR A 188 6.68 -8.40 18.89
N SER A 189 7.57 -7.70 19.55
CA SER A 189 7.78 -6.27 19.37
C SER A 189 9.26 -5.91 19.55
N ALA A 190 9.66 -4.75 19.02
CA ALA A 190 10.86 -4.08 19.51
C ALA A 190 10.62 -3.61 20.96
N THR A 191 11.69 -3.42 21.73
CA THR A 191 11.65 -3.23 23.20
C THR A 191 10.75 -2.11 23.70
N ILE A 192 10.45 -1.11 22.87
CA ILE A 192 9.89 0.16 23.31
C ILE A 192 8.35 0.15 23.45
N ASP A 193 7.63 -0.65 22.66
CA ASP A 193 6.14 -0.68 22.60
C ASP A 193 5.47 -1.78 23.45
N ALA A 194 6.26 -2.63 24.11
CA ALA A 194 5.76 -3.82 24.79
C ALA A 194 4.68 -3.53 25.85
N GLN A 195 4.85 -2.45 26.60
CA GLN A 195 3.92 -2.04 27.66
C GLN A 195 2.51 -1.73 27.09
N ARG A 196 2.41 -1.06 25.95
CA ARG A 196 1.13 -0.74 25.31
C ARG A 196 0.37 -2.00 24.87
N PHE A 197 1.10 -3.02 24.38
CA PHE A 197 0.50 -4.31 24.05
C PHE A 197 0.07 -5.07 25.30
N ALA A 198 0.85 -5.01 26.38
CA ALA A 198 0.50 -5.61 27.67
C ALA A 198 -0.78 -5.02 28.27
N GLU A 199 -0.94 -3.71 28.20
CA GLU A 199 -2.13 -2.98 28.62
C GLU A 199 -3.34 -3.30 27.73
N HIS A 200 -3.12 -3.37 26.41
CA HIS A 200 -4.18 -3.69 25.48
C HIS A 200 -4.78 -5.09 25.72
N PHE A 201 -4.00 -6.07 26.10
CA PHE A 201 -4.43 -7.42 26.39
C PHE A 201 -4.61 -7.72 27.90
N ALA A 202 -4.70 -6.67 28.72
CA ALA A 202 -4.98 -6.84 30.15
C ALA A 202 -6.34 -7.54 30.37
N ILE A 203 -6.38 -8.52 31.27
CA ILE A 203 -7.56 -9.26 31.70
C ILE A 203 -7.76 -9.00 33.19
N ASP A 204 -8.95 -8.54 33.60
CA ASP A 204 -9.30 -8.23 34.99
C ASP A 204 -8.26 -7.33 35.70
N GLY A 205 -7.73 -6.34 34.97
CA GLY A 205 -6.73 -5.40 35.46
C GLY A 205 -5.29 -5.95 35.54
N LYS A 206 -5.10 -7.24 35.22
CA LYS A 206 -3.73 -7.84 35.15
C LYS A 206 -3.19 -7.70 33.75
N LEU A 207 -1.99 -7.11 33.64
CA LEU A 207 -1.28 -6.95 32.36
C LEU A 207 -0.87 -8.30 31.80
N ALA A 208 -0.85 -8.43 30.47
CA ALA A 208 -0.22 -9.59 29.85
C ALA A 208 1.31 -9.58 30.16
N PRO A 209 1.93 -10.74 30.45
CA PRO A 209 3.35 -10.81 30.77
C PRO A 209 4.21 -10.34 29.60
N VAL A 210 5.23 -9.56 29.93
CA VAL A 210 6.25 -9.09 28.99
C VAL A 210 7.57 -9.78 29.32
N ILE A 211 8.13 -10.47 28.33
CA ILE A 211 9.44 -11.10 28.43
C ILE A 211 10.40 -10.33 27.53
N GLU A 212 11.41 -9.77 28.15
CA GLU A 212 12.44 -9.03 27.45
C GLU A 212 13.63 -9.94 27.08
N VAL A 213 13.86 -10.05 25.77
CA VAL A 213 14.98 -10.78 25.21
C VAL A 213 16.04 -9.76 24.78
N SER A 214 16.95 -9.44 25.69
CA SER A 214 18.06 -8.53 25.38
C SER A 214 19.08 -9.23 24.48
N GLY A 215 19.53 -8.55 23.44
CA GLY A 215 20.32 -9.16 22.38
C GLY A 215 21.38 -8.24 21.77
N ARG A 216 21.74 -7.13 22.40
CA ARG A 216 22.91 -6.36 21.96
C ARG A 216 24.16 -7.16 22.27
N LEU A 217 24.87 -7.54 21.23
CA LEU A 217 26.16 -8.19 21.37
C LEU A 217 27.26 -7.18 21.73
N PHE A 218 27.13 -5.93 21.23
CA PHE A 218 28.16 -4.90 21.38
C PHE A 218 27.55 -3.52 21.67
N PRO A 219 28.22 -2.65 22.47
CA PRO A 219 27.74 -1.31 22.74
C PRO A 219 27.72 -0.41 21.48
N VAL A 220 26.82 0.58 21.48
CA VAL A 220 26.75 1.59 20.45
C VAL A 220 26.90 2.97 21.08
N GLU A 221 27.98 3.65 20.74
CA GLU A 221 28.23 5.05 21.11
C GLU A 221 27.30 5.95 20.26
N GLN A 222 26.59 6.87 20.92
CA GLN A 222 25.73 7.83 20.25
C GLN A 222 26.38 9.21 20.28
N ARG A 223 26.54 9.81 19.09
CA ARG A 223 27.09 11.16 18.89
C ARG A 223 26.05 12.04 18.20
N TYR A 224 26.08 13.33 18.53
CA TYR A 224 25.21 14.32 17.93
C TYR A 224 26.06 15.36 17.17
N ALA A 225 25.77 15.56 15.88
CA ALA A 225 26.41 16.50 14.99
C ALA A 225 25.36 17.38 14.33
N SER A 226 24.89 18.40 15.05
CA SER A 226 23.82 19.29 14.54
C SER A 226 24.21 19.99 13.25
N LEU A 227 23.29 20.03 12.29
CA LEU A 227 23.41 20.80 11.05
C LEU A 227 23.22 22.32 11.29
N GLU A 228 22.53 22.67 12.38
CA GLU A 228 22.36 24.07 12.79
C GLU A 228 23.59 24.55 13.58
N PRO A 229 24.07 25.76 13.33
CA PRO A 229 25.14 26.33 14.12
C PRO A 229 24.71 26.49 15.57
N ASP A 230 25.59 26.16 16.51
CA ASP A 230 25.33 26.34 17.93
C ASP A 230 24.95 27.80 18.23
N ALA A 231 23.86 28.00 18.93
CA ALA A 231 23.47 29.31 19.41
C ALA A 231 24.48 29.76 20.47
N LYS A 232 25.19 30.87 20.23
CA LYS A 232 26.05 31.46 21.25
C LYS A 232 25.24 31.84 22.49
N PRO A 233 25.84 31.77 23.71
CA PRO A 233 25.18 32.22 24.94
C PRO A 233 24.60 33.65 24.86
N ASP A 234 25.10 34.48 23.96
CA ASP A 234 24.67 35.88 23.77
C ASP A 234 23.49 36.06 22.79
N GLY A 235 22.83 35.01 22.34
CA GLY A 235 21.65 35.07 21.47
C GLY A 235 21.90 35.57 20.04
N LYS A 236 23.15 35.80 19.64
CA LYS A 236 23.52 36.14 18.28
C LYS A 236 23.76 34.89 17.46
N LYS A 237 22.92 34.63 16.46
CA LYS A 237 23.17 33.57 15.48
C LYS A 237 24.48 33.85 14.75
N GLU A 238 25.44 32.93 14.77
CA GLU A 238 26.57 33.02 13.84
C GLU A 238 26.06 32.99 12.42
N SER A 239 26.62 33.80 11.55
CA SER A 239 26.29 33.86 10.12
C SER A 239 26.83 32.65 9.32
N LYS A 240 27.11 31.52 9.97
CA LYS A 240 27.44 30.28 9.29
C LYS A 240 26.15 29.73 8.71
N LEU A 241 26.09 29.59 7.39
CA LEU A 241 25.00 28.83 6.73
C LEU A 241 24.90 27.42 7.35
N ALA A 242 23.67 26.95 7.59
CA ALA A 242 23.43 25.58 7.98
C ALA A 242 24.11 24.65 6.97
N LYS A 243 24.83 23.61 7.47
CA LYS A 243 25.45 22.62 6.59
C LYS A 243 24.38 21.82 5.85
N GLU A 244 24.60 21.57 4.57
CA GLU A 244 23.76 20.64 3.85
C GLU A 244 24.04 19.19 4.29
N ILE A 245 23.02 18.34 4.26
CA ILE A 245 23.15 16.94 4.71
C ILE A 245 24.28 16.19 3.99
N PRO A 246 24.45 16.29 2.63
CA PRO A 246 25.53 15.59 1.94
C PRO A 246 26.94 15.96 2.42
N ASP A 247 27.17 17.24 2.69
CA ASP A 247 28.48 17.73 3.16
C ASP A 247 28.76 17.27 4.59
N ALA A 248 27.76 17.32 5.47
CA ALA A 248 27.87 16.82 6.82
C ALA A 248 28.15 15.31 6.85
N VAL A 249 27.47 14.54 5.96
CA VAL A 249 27.73 13.09 5.83
C VAL A 249 29.18 12.83 5.40
N ALA A 250 29.72 13.57 4.43
CA ALA A 250 31.09 13.41 3.97
C ALA A 250 32.10 13.70 5.08
N GLU A 251 31.90 14.79 5.83
CA GLU A 251 32.75 15.18 6.96
C GLU A 251 32.75 14.13 8.07
N GLU A 252 31.55 13.65 8.47
CA GLU A 252 31.45 12.68 9.57
C GLU A 252 31.99 11.30 9.19
N ILE A 253 31.87 10.88 7.93
CA ILE A 253 32.53 9.66 7.43
C ILE A 253 34.05 9.82 7.53
N ALA A 254 34.59 10.96 7.08
CA ALA A 254 36.02 11.22 7.14
C ALA A 254 36.55 11.24 8.63
N ASN A 255 35.74 11.80 9.54
CA ASN A 255 36.08 11.85 10.97
C ASN A 255 36.16 10.43 11.60
N VAL A 256 35.10 9.63 11.48
CA VAL A 256 35.09 8.28 12.09
C VAL A 256 36.12 7.35 11.48
N TRP A 257 36.45 7.49 10.21
CA TRP A 257 37.50 6.71 9.57
C TRP A 257 38.92 7.18 9.90
N ARG A 258 39.10 8.43 10.32
CA ARG A 258 40.39 8.91 10.89
C ARG A 258 40.59 8.43 12.32
N GLU A 259 39.52 8.43 13.13
CA GLU A 259 39.57 7.96 14.53
C GLU A 259 39.79 6.45 14.61
N GLY A 260 39.22 5.68 13.73
CA GLY A 260 39.31 4.22 13.68
C GLY A 260 40.64 3.71 13.13
N ALA A 261 41.73 3.77 13.90
CA ALA A 261 43.11 3.49 13.45
C ALA A 261 43.37 2.04 12.99
N SER A 262 42.49 1.04 13.20
CA SER A 262 42.78 -0.37 12.90
C SER A 262 41.61 -1.23 12.40
N GLY A 263 40.46 -0.66 12.12
CA GLY A 263 39.28 -1.45 11.74
C GLY A 263 38.60 -0.95 10.48
N ALA A 264 38.60 -1.76 9.42
CA ALA A 264 37.74 -1.57 8.25
C ALA A 264 36.30 -1.86 8.69
N GLY A 265 35.45 -0.84 8.85
CA GLY A 265 34.02 -0.96 9.10
C GLY A 265 33.25 -0.17 8.07
N ASP A 266 32.12 -0.73 7.62
CA ASP A 266 31.24 -0.10 6.67
C ASP A 266 30.38 0.97 7.35
N VAL A 267 30.01 2.00 6.59
CA VAL A 267 29.13 3.08 7.03
C VAL A 267 27.75 2.92 6.41
N LEU A 268 26.71 2.94 7.22
CA LEU A 268 25.32 2.97 6.80
C LEU A 268 24.73 4.35 7.03
N VAL A 269 24.29 5.02 5.97
CA VAL A 269 23.75 6.38 6.02
C VAL A 269 22.25 6.36 5.74
N PHE A 270 21.44 6.82 6.68
CA PHE A 270 20.00 6.93 6.53
C PHE A 270 19.60 8.29 5.96
N LEU A 271 18.93 8.28 4.80
CA LEU A 271 18.46 9.44 4.07
C LEU A 271 16.95 9.32 3.76
N PRO A 272 16.21 10.44 3.63
CA PRO A 272 14.76 10.39 3.51
C PRO A 272 14.26 9.80 2.17
N GLY A 273 15.03 9.90 1.09
CA GLY A 273 14.56 9.44 -0.20
C GLY A 273 15.64 9.23 -1.26
N GLU A 274 15.18 8.80 -2.42
CA GLU A 274 16.05 8.46 -3.56
C GLU A 274 16.81 9.70 -4.11
N ARG A 275 16.19 10.87 -4.11
CA ARG A 275 16.82 12.11 -4.54
C ARG A 275 17.99 12.46 -3.63
N GLU A 276 17.75 12.46 -2.33
CA GLU A 276 18.72 12.78 -1.31
C GLU A 276 19.89 11.77 -1.29
N ILE A 277 19.59 10.48 -1.60
CA ILE A 277 20.61 9.44 -1.80
C ILE A 277 21.49 9.78 -3.02
N ARG A 278 20.91 10.24 -4.13
CA ARG A 278 21.67 10.60 -5.33
C ARG A 278 22.56 11.80 -5.09
N ASP A 279 21.98 12.86 -4.51
CA ASP A 279 22.70 14.09 -4.20
C ASP A 279 23.88 13.80 -3.27
N CYS A 280 23.67 13.01 -2.22
CA CYS A 280 24.73 12.59 -1.31
C CYS A 280 25.79 11.71 -2.01
N ALA A 281 25.38 10.74 -2.84
CA ALA A 281 26.32 9.90 -3.58
C ALA A 281 27.19 10.71 -4.53
N GLU A 282 26.66 11.77 -5.15
CA GLU A 282 27.42 12.66 -6.02
C GLU A 282 28.47 13.44 -5.25
N VAL A 283 28.11 14.03 -4.10
CA VAL A 283 29.05 14.74 -3.21
C VAL A 283 30.15 13.80 -2.74
N LEU A 284 29.82 12.59 -2.26
CA LEU A 284 30.82 11.63 -1.77
C LEU A 284 31.77 11.14 -2.86
N ARG A 285 31.32 11.02 -4.12
CA ARG A 285 32.20 10.66 -5.25
C ARG A 285 33.16 11.79 -5.63
N LYS A 286 32.79 13.05 -5.38
CA LYS A 286 33.61 14.24 -5.66
C LYS A 286 34.50 14.64 -4.50
N ASP A 287 34.27 14.10 -3.31
CA ASP A 287 35.06 14.43 -2.12
C ASP A 287 36.49 13.90 -2.25
N HIS A 288 37.46 14.81 -2.37
CA HIS A 288 38.87 14.48 -2.56
C HIS A 288 39.48 13.73 -1.38
N VAL A 289 39.07 14.05 -0.13
CA VAL A 289 39.62 13.42 1.08
C VAL A 289 39.18 11.95 1.16
N LEU A 290 37.89 11.68 0.92
CA LEU A 290 37.35 10.33 0.92
C LEU A 290 37.94 9.49 -0.20
N GLN A 291 38.00 10.04 -1.42
CA GLN A 291 38.47 9.32 -2.60
C GLN A 291 39.98 9.04 -2.56
N GLN A 292 40.82 10.01 -2.17
CA GLN A 292 42.26 9.82 -2.17
C GLN A 292 42.79 8.98 -0.97
N ARG A 293 42.12 9.08 0.18
CA ARG A 293 42.63 8.43 1.42
C ARG A 293 41.98 7.07 1.67
N PHE A 294 40.72 6.89 1.33
CA PHE A 294 39.96 5.73 1.77
C PHE A 294 39.41 4.88 0.63
N HIS A 295 39.31 5.40 -0.60
CA HIS A 295 38.81 4.72 -1.78
C HIS A 295 37.52 3.92 -1.54
N PRO A 296 36.44 4.52 -0.98
CA PRO A 296 35.24 3.76 -0.62
C PRO A 296 34.43 3.30 -1.81
N GLU A 297 33.85 2.11 -1.72
CA GLU A 297 32.77 1.70 -2.61
C GLU A 297 31.46 2.34 -2.12
N ILE A 298 30.81 3.17 -2.95
CA ILE A 298 29.55 3.84 -2.62
C ILE A 298 28.41 3.02 -3.20
N LEU A 299 27.60 2.45 -2.33
CA LEU A 299 26.45 1.62 -2.65
C LEU A 299 25.16 2.33 -2.21
N THR A 300 24.05 2.02 -2.91
CA THR A 300 22.74 2.58 -2.57
C THR A 300 21.75 1.47 -2.27
N LEU A 301 20.78 1.70 -1.37
CA LEU A 301 19.78 0.72 -0.98
C LEU A 301 18.41 1.37 -0.77
N PHE A 302 17.50 1.21 -1.73
CA PHE A 302 16.13 1.68 -1.65
C PHE A 302 15.15 0.77 -2.42
N ALA A 303 13.87 0.88 -2.12
CA ALA A 303 12.85 -0.10 -2.55
C ALA A 303 12.70 -0.26 -4.08
N ARG A 304 13.00 0.76 -4.88
CA ARG A 304 12.82 0.75 -6.34
C ARG A 304 14.03 0.25 -7.12
N GLN A 305 15.13 -0.04 -6.45
CA GLN A 305 16.34 -0.59 -7.10
C GLN A 305 16.11 -1.98 -7.68
N SER A 306 16.92 -2.33 -8.66
CA SER A 306 16.99 -3.70 -9.18
C SER A 306 17.49 -4.68 -8.09
N VAL A 307 17.11 -5.95 -8.24
CA VAL A 307 17.56 -7.00 -7.31
C VAL A 307 19.07 -7.12 -7.27
N ALA A 308 19.72 -7.01 -8.44
CA ALA A 308 21.19 -7.11 -8.54
C ALA A 308 21.92 -5.97 -7.78
N GLU A 309 21.40 -4.75 -7.84
CA GLU A 309 21.94 -3.62 -7.07
C GLU A 309 21.74 -3.82 -5.56
N GLN A 310 20.55 -4.34 -5.15
CA GLN A 310 20.31 -4.64 -3.75
C GLN A 310 21.21 -5.79 -3.25
N GLU A 311 21.42 -6.86 -4.04
CA GLU A 311 22.26 -8.00 -3.67
C GLU A 311 23.73 -7.59 -3.47
N ARG A 312 24.23 -6.61 -4.20
CA ARG A 312 25.59 -6.07 -3.99
C ARG A 312 25.82 -5.57 -2.57
N VAL A 313 24.82 -4.97 -1.94
CA VAL A 313 24.92 -4.46 -0.56
C VAL A 313 25.13 -5.60 0.44
N PHE A 314 24.56 -6.78 0.17
CA PHE A 314 24.64 -7.95 1.06
C PHE A 314 25.86 -8.83 0.79
N SER A 315 26.55 -8.63 -0.33
CA SER A 315 27.76 -9.36 -0.68
C SER A 315 28.97 -8.79 0.06
N PRO A 316 29.93 -9.61 0.52
CA PRO A 316 31.15 -9.10 1.12
C PRO A 316 31.92 -8.23 0.12
N GLY A 317 32.39 -7.05 0.58
CA GLY A 317 33.27 -6.18 -0.21
C GLY A 317 34.75 -6.37 0.17
N ASN A 318 35.65 -6.01 -0.75
CA ASN A 318 37.09 -6.11 -0.54
C ASN A 318 37.70 -4.82 0.10
N GLY A 319 36.86 -3.84 0.49
CA GLY A 319 37.30 -2.55 1.02
C GLY A 319 36.26 -1.88 1.89
N ARG A 320 36.45 -0.59 2.16
CA ARG A 320 35.49 0.22 2.94
C ARG A 320 34.29 0.55 2.05
N ARG A 321 33.08 0.40 2.60
CA ARG A 321 31.84 0.67 1.89
C ARG A 321 31.04 1.77 2.59
N ILE A 322 30.41 2.61 1.78
CA ILE A 322 29.38 3.58 2.21
C ILE A 322 28.07 3.14 1.61
N ILE A 323 27.11 2.76 2.45
CA ILE A 323 25.79 2.31 2.03
C ILE A 323 24.77 3.42 2.33
N LEU A 324 24.29 4.11 1.29
CA LEU A 324 23.26 5.13 1.39
C LEU A 324 21.88 4.46 1.30
N THR A 325 21.05 4.61 2.32
CA THR A 325 19.78 3.89 2.40
C THR A 325 18.62 4.78 2.83
N THR A 326 17.41 4.33 2.51
CA THR A 326 16.19 4.82 3.12
C THR A 326 15.85 3.97 4.35
N ASN A 327 14.64 4.15 4.93
CA ASN A 327 14.12 3.31 6.01
C ASN A 327 13.97 1.81 5.64
N VAL A 328 14.30 1.39 4.43
CA VAL A 328 14.33 -0.03 4.02
C VAL A 328 15.32 -0.84 4.88
N ALA A 329 16.45 -0.25 5.28
CA ALA A 329 17.43 -0.90 6.15
C ALA A 329 17.13 -0.72 7.65
N GLU A 330 16.02 -0.07 8.02
CA GLU A 330 15.69 0.21 9.43
C GLU A 330 15.19 -1.02 10.19
N THR A 331 14.42 -1.92 9.55
CA THR A 331 13.78 -3.05 10.22
C THR A 331 14.19 -4.43 9.68
N SER A 332 13.86 -4.76 8.45
CA SER A 332 13.80 -6.15 7.97
C SER A 332 15.07 -6.68 7.32
N LEU A 333 16.06 -5.83 7.01
CA LEU A 333 17.26 -6.23 6.29
C LEU A 333 18.49 -6.09 7.17
N THR A 334 19.31 -7.12 7.25
CA THR A 334 20.59 -7.07 7.96
C THR A 334 21.72 -6.86 6.96
N VAL A 335 22.27 -5.65 6.93
CA VAL A 335 23.47 -5.35 6.14
C VAL A 335 24.69 -5.82 6.94
N PRO A 336 25.56 -6.64 6.35
CA PRO A 336 26.73 -7.16 7.06
C PRO A 336 27.80 -6.06 7.27
N ASN A 337 28.66 -6.25 8.27
CA ASN A 337 29.86 -5.46 8.55
C ASN A 337 29.65 -3.96 8.85
N ILE A 338 28.43 -3.56 9.26
CA ILE A 338 28.17 -2.17 9.63
C ILE A 338 28.75 -1.88 11.01
N ARG A 339 29.68 -0.94 11.06
CA ARG A 339 30.27 -0.41 12.28
C ARG A 339 29.81 1.02 12.59
N TYR A 340 29.51 1.79 11.55
CA TYR A 340 29.14 3.18 11.67
C TYR A 340 27.73 3.41 11.07
N VAL A 341 26.93 4.19 11.78
CA VAL A 341 25.62 4.66 11.30
C VAL A 341 25.63 6.18 11.30
N ILE A 342 25.23 6.78 10.20
CA ILE A 342 24.91 8.22 10.12
C ILE A 342 23.43 8.36 9.87
N ASP A 343 22.76 9.07 10.77
CA ASP A 343 21.30 9.25 10.72
C ASP A 343 20.93 10.71 10.49
N SER A 344 20.37 11.01 9.31
CA SER A 344 19.83 12.34 9.00
C SER A 344 18.66 12.75 9.89
N GLY A 345 18.08 11.82 10.65
CA GLY A 345 16.88 12.07 11.46
C GLY A 345 15.58 12.26 10.67
N LEU A 346 15.62 12.01 9.37
CA LEU A 346 14.49 12.23 8.47
C LEU A 346 14.04 10.91 7.81
N ALA A 347 12.75 10.83 7.50
CA ALA A 347 12.19 9.77 6.67
C ALA A 347 11.09 10.31 5.76
N ARG A 348 10.88 9.66 4.62
CA ARG A 348 9.73 9.91 3.78
C ARG A 348 8.57 9.04 4.22
N VAL A 349 7.53 9.69 4.74
CA VAL A 349 6.37 9.06 5.33
C VAL A 349 5.16 9.24 4.42
N LYS A 350 4.39 8.17 4.27
CA LYS A 350 3.13 8.17 3.53
C LYS A 350 2.04 8.67 4.47
N ARG A 351 1.39 9.78 4.09
CA ARG A 351 0.23 10.34 4.81
C ARG A 351 -0.95 10.49 3.85
N TYR A 352 -2.12 10.26 4.35
CA TYR A 352 -3.36 10.46 3.60
C TYR A 352 -3.93 11.85 3.89
N SER A 353 -4.12 12.64 2.83
CA SER A 353 -4.78 13.95 2.92
C SER A 353 -6.28 13.79 2.82
N TYR A 354 -6.98 13.98 3.92
CA TYR A 354 -8.46 13.92 3.95
C TYR A 354 -9.10 15.01 3.11
N ARG A 355 -8.45 16.17 2.96
CA ARG A 355 -8.94 17.28 2.12
C ARG A 355 -8.91 16.93 0.64
N ASN A 356 -7.79 16.40 0.18
CA ASN A 356 -7.55 16.12 -1.24
C ASN A 356 -7.89 14.66 -1.60
N LYS A 357 -8.11 13.79 -0.59
CA LYS A 357 -8.34 12.34 -0.75
C LYS A 357 -7.24 11.62 -1.53
N VAL A 358 -6.01 12.07 -1.34
CA VAL A 358 -4.81 11.54 -1.99
C VAL A 358 -3.74 11.21 -0.97
N GLU A 359 -2.85 10.31 -1.37
CA GLU A 359 -1.67 9.98 -0.60
C GLU A 359 -0.56 10.98 -0.86
N GLN A 360 0.05 11.46 0.22
CA GLN A 360 1.16 12.39 0.22
C GLN A 360 2.41 11.69 0.74
N LEU A 361 3.54 11.94 0.11
CA LEU A 361 4.84 11.51 0.61
C LEU A 361 5.57 12.72 1.17
N GLN A 362 5.53 12.86 2.49
CA GLN A 362 6.14 13.98 3.20
C GLN A 362 7.49 13.55 3.81
N ILE A 363 8.46 14.46 3.83
CA ILE A 363 9.72 14.26 4.57
C ILE A 363 9.47 14.81 5.97
N GLU A 364 9.59 13.94 6.97
CA GLU A 364 9.32 14.26 8.37
C GLU A 364 10.45 13.79 9.27
N PRO A 365 10.65 14.44 10.44
CA PRO A 365 11.50 13.90 11.49
C PRO A 365 11.02 12.52 11.94
N ILE A 366 11.95 11.60 12.16
CA ILE A 366 11.64 10.27 12.69
C ILE A 366 11.40 10.31 14.18
N SER A 367 10.71 9.30 14.72
CA SER A 367 10.50 9.11 16.14
C SER A 367 11.80 8.70 16.88
N GLN A 368 11.81 8.81 18.21
CA GLN A 368 12.92 8.30 19.04
C GLN A 368 13.11 6.79 18.84
N ALA A 369 12.03 6.03 18.73
CA ALA A 369 12.07 4.59 18.47
C ALA A 369 12.77 4.26 17.15
N ALA A 370 12.42 4.95 16.06
CA ALA A 370 13.04 4.76 14.75
C ALA A 370 14.55 5.15 14.79
N ALA A 371 14.89 6.25 15.46
CA ALA A 371 16.28 6.66 15.64
C ALA A 371 17.10 5.59 16.39
N ASN A 372 16.53 4.97 17.43
CA ASN A 372 17.18 3.90 18.17
C ASN A 372 17.29 2.60 17.35
N GLN A 373 16.29 2.28 16.51
CA GLN A 373 16.37 1.15 15.58
C GLN A 373 17.47 1.35 14.53
N ARG A 374 17.64 2.57 14.01
CA ARG A 374 18.72 2.92 13.09
C ARG A 374 20.08 2.78 13.78
N ALA A 375 20.23 3.30 15.00
CA ALA A 375 21.44 3.14 15.80
C ALA A 375 21.79 1.67 16.06
N GLY A 376 20.80 0.82 16.31
CA GLY A 376 20.99 -0.63 16.50
C GLY A 376 21.48 -1.39 15.27
N ARG A 377 21.64 -0.74 14.12
CA ARG A 377 22.21 -1.37 12.90
C ARG A 377 23.72 -1.54 12.95
N CYS A 378 24.44 -0.69 13.69
CA CYS A 378 25.80 -0.99 14.17
C CYS A 378 25.74 -1.73 15.52
N GLY A 379 26.81 -2.25 16.06
CA GLY A 379 26.79 -3.01 17.30
C GLY A 379 26.32 -4.47 17.18
N ARG A 380 26.20 -4.99 15.97
CA ARG A 380 25.85 -6.41 15.74
C ARG A 380 27.07 -7.34 15.64
N VAL A 381 28.16 -6.81 15.14
CA VAL A 381 29.40 -7.57 14.87
C VAL A 381 30.56 -7.08 15.75
N SER A 382 30.57 -5.81 16.09
CA SER A 382 31.57 -5.12 16.92
C SER A 382 30.96 -3.88 17.55
N ASP A 383 31.68 -3.22 18.43
CA ASP A 383 31.31 -1.90 18.95
C ASP A 383 31.01 -0.95 17.82
N GLY A 384 29.87 -0.25 17.91
CA GLY A 384 29.35 0.62 16.89
C GLY A 384 29.37 2.09 17.31
N ILE A 385 29.35 2.99 16.32
CA ILE A 385 29.15 4.43 16.52
C ILE A 385 27.98 4.88 15.65
N CYS A 386 27.00 5.54 16.29
CA CYS A 386 25.87 6.17 15.60
C CYS A 386 25.99 7.68 15.72
N ILE A 387 26.09 8.39 14.58
CA ILE A 387 26.15 9.84 14.49
C ILE A 387 24.79 10.34 14.02
N ARG A 388 24.14 11.16 14.82
CA ARG A 388 22.87 11.82 14.54
C ARG A 388 23.12 13.22 14.03
N LEU A 389 22.71 13.54 12.80
CA LEU A 389 22.89 14.87 12.19
C LEU A 389 21.86 15.90 12.71
N TYR A 390 21.50 15.81 13.96
CA TYR A 390 20.60 16.70 14.68
C TYR A 390 21.00 16.75 16.16
N SER A 391 20.51 17.75 16.89
CA SER A 391 20.88 17.93 18.30
C SER A 391 20.21 16.90 19.22
N GLU A 392 20.79 16.67 20.41
CA GLU A 392 20.18 15.85 21.45
C GLU A 392 18.85 16.44 21.93
N GLN A 393 18.74 17.76 21.99
CA GLN A 393 17.50 18.45 22.36
C GLN A 393 16.40 18.21 21.34
N ASP A 394 16.73 18.21 20.02
CA ASP A 394 15.79 17.83 18.97
C ASP A 394 15.34 16.37 19.15
N TYR A 395 16.29 15.44 19.38
CA TYR A 395 15.95 14.05 19.64
C TYR A 395 14.98 13.87 20.81
N LEU A 396 15.23 14.54 21.92
CA LEU A 396 14.37 14.45 23.13
C LEU A 396 12.98 15.07 22.91
N SER A 397 12.87 16.05 22.02
CA SER A 397 11.58 16.69 21.67
C SER A 397 10.71 15.85 20.73
N ARG A 398 11.28 14.86 20.06
CA ARG A 398 10.59 14.02 19.07
C ARG A 398 9.57 13.08 19.73
N PRO A 399 8.50 12.69 19.01
CA PRO A 399 7.59 11.65 19.50
C PRO A 399 8.33 10.37 19.85
N LYS A 400 7.91 9.71 20.91
CA LYS A 400 8.53 8.42 21.31
C LYS A 400 8.38 7.37 20.22
N PHE A 401 7.21 7.31 19.55
CA PHE A 401 6.85 6.31 18.54
C PHE A 401 6.38 6.97 17.26
N THR A 402 6.52 6.26 16.16
CA THR A 402 5.92 6.66 14.88
C THR A 402 4.41 6.49 14.93
N ASP A 403 3.64 7.43 14.36
CA ASP A 403 2.20 7.32 14.25
C ASP A 403 1.81 5.99 13.58
N PRO A 404 0.89 5.21 14.17
CA PRO A 404 0.40 3.99 13.54
C PRO A 404 -0.33 4.30 12.23
N GLU A 405 -0.39 3.33 11.34
CA GLU A 405 -0.97 3.52 10.01
C GLU A 405 -2.45 3.89 10.05
N ILE A 406 -3.17 3.44 11.08
CA ILE A 406 -4.60 3.75 11.27
C ILE A 406 -4.87 5.26 11.44
N LEU A 407 -3.90 6.03 11.90
CA LEU A 407 -4.02 7.49 12.08
C LEU A 407 -3.64 8.29 10.82
N ARG A 408 -3.02 7.65 9.81
CA ARG A 408 -2.45 8.33 8.65
C ARG A 408 -2.85 7.76 7.29
N SER A 409 -3.75 6.77 7.25
CA SER A 409 -4.23 6.10 6.03
C SER A 409 -5.74 6.22 5.85
N SER A 410 -6.25 5.96 4.65
CA SER A 410 -7.69 5.84 4.40
C SER A 410 -8.28 4.64 5.13
N LEU A 411 -9.43 4.80 5.75
CA LEU A 411 -10.10 3.75 6.51
C LEU A 411 -11.17 2.98 5.73
N ALA A 412 -11.39 3.30 4.44
CA ALA A 412 -12.45 2.69 3.65
C ALA A 412 -12.38 1.15 3.63
N ALA A 413 -11.19 0.58 3.41
CA ALA A 413 -11.01 -0.88 3.39
C ALA A 413 -11.28 -1.52 4.76
N VAL A 414 -10.92 -0.85 5.86
CA VAL A 414 -11.18 -1.30 7.23
C VAL A 414 -12.68 -1.28 7.52
N LEU A 415 -13.36 -0.18 7.23
CA LEU A 415 -14.80 -0.02 7.41
C LEU A 415 -15.59 -1.07 6.61
N LEU A 416 -15.23 -1.28 5.35
CA LEU A 416 -15.83 -2.28 4.49
C LEU A 416 -15.71 -3.69 5.10
N ARG A 417 -14.52 -4.03 5.58
CA ARG A 417 -14.26 -5.33 6.21
C ARG A 417 -14.97 -5.50 7.54
N MET A 418 -14.94 -4.48 8.40
CA MET A 418 -15.67 -4.51 9.69
C MET A 418 -17.16 -4.75 9.48
N SER A 419 -17.77 -4.05 8.51
CA SER A 419 -19.19 -4.21 8.17
C SER A 419 -19.48 -5.60 7.62
N SER A 420 -18.60 -6.15 6.77
CA SER A 420 -18.72 -7.51 6.23
C SER A 420 -18.67 -8.59 7.34
N LEU A 421 -17.80 -8.42 8.31
CA LEU A 421 -17.65 -9.32 9.46
C LEU A 421 -18.69 -9.08 10.57
N ARG A 422 -19.58 -8.10 10.39
CA ARG A 422 -20.58 -7.68 11.40
C ARG A 422 -19.95 -7.35 12.76
N LEU A 423 -18.78 -6.72 12.71
CA LEU A 423 -18.08 -6.27 13.92
C LEU A 423 -18.74 -5.02 14.50
N PRO A 424 -18.48 -4.71 15.78
CA PRO A 424 -18.90 -3.43 16.37
C PRO A 424 -18.44 -2.24 15.53
N ARG A 425 -19.15 -1.12 15.66
CA ARG A 425 -18.75 0.14 15.00
C ARG A 425 -17.30 0.48 15.31
N ILE A 426 -16.62 1.11 14.36
CA ILE A 426 -15.18 1.42 14.44
C ILE A 426 -14.82 2.23 15.69
N GLN A 427 -15.73 3.10 16.17
CA GLN A 427 -15.53 3.87 17.40
C GLN A 427 -15.49 2.99 18.67
N ASN A 428 -16.22 1.86 18.65
CA ASN A 428 -16.35 0.92 19.76
C ASN A 428 -15.43 -0.30 19.62
N PHE A 429 -14.72 -0.41 18.50
CA PHE A 429 -13.78 -1.49 18.26
C PHE A 429 -12.50 -1.23 19.06
N PRO A 430 -11.93 -2.26 19.72
CA PRO A 430 -10.79 -2.08 20.62
C PRO A 430 -9.48 -1.93 19.84
N PHE A 431 -9.32 -0.83 19.12
CA PHE A 431 -8.01 -0.43 18.59
C PHE A 431 -7.12 0.06 19.73
N ILE A 432 -5.80 -0.15 19.62
CA ILE A 432 -4.82 0.41 20.55
C ILE A 432 -4.86 1.95 20.47
N ASP A 433 -4.81 2.49 19.25
CA ASP A 433 -5.03 3.91 18.98
C ASP A 433 -6.35 4.10 18.23
N LYS A 434 -7.23 4.90 18.77
CA LYS A 434 -8.54 5.14 18.13
C LYS A 434 -8.38 6.02 16.89
N PRO A 435 -8.98 5.64 15.77
CA PRO A 435 -8.95 6.46 14.56
C PRO A 435 -9.69 7.78 14.76
N LEU A 436 -9.23 8.83 14.08
CA LEU A 436 -9.84 10.14 14.13
C LEU A 436 -11.22 10.14 13.46
N GLY A 437 -12.19 10.87 14.03
CA GLY A 437 -13.54 10.98 13.48
C GLY A 437 -13.55 11.44 12.00
N ARG A 438 -12.67 12.39 11.63
CA ARG A 438 -12.51 12.83 10.23
C ARG A 438 -12.05 11.72 9.29
N ALA A 439 -11.20 10.81 9.77
CA ALA A 439 -10.72 9.68 8.96
C ALA A 439 -11.84 8.65 8.73
N ILE A 440 -12.68 8.45 9.73
CA ILE A 440 -13.86 7.59 9.64
C ILE A 440 -14.85 8.18 8.64
N ALA A 441 -15.19 9.46 8.77
CA ALA A 441 -16.11 10.16 7.86
C ALA A 441 -15.61 10.10 6.39
N ASP A 442 -14.31 10.31 6.17
CA ASP A 442 -13.70 10.19 4.84
C ASP A 442 -13.80 8.77 4.27
N GLY A 443 -13.54 7.75 5.09
CA GLY A 443 -13.68 6.36 4.67
C GLY A 443 -15.13 5.99 4.33
N VAL A 444 -16.09 6.44 5.12
CA VAL A 444 -17.54 6.29 4.87
C VAL A 444 -17.92 6.98 3.55
N GLN A 445 -17.49 8.22 3.35
CA GLN A 445 -17.75 8.95 2.12
C GLN A 445 -17.17 8.24 0.90
N LEU A 446 -15.97 7.68 0.97
CA LEU A 446 -15.39 6.92 -0.14
C LEU A 446 -16.22 5.66 -0.44
N LEU A 447 -16.68 4.93 0.57
CA LEU A 447 -17.54 3.76 0.36
C LEU A 447 -18.89 4.14 -0.24
N ASP A 448 -19.45 5.28 0.14
CA ASP A 448 -20.64 5.85 -0.47
C ASP A 448 -20.39 6.25 -1.94
N GLU A 449 -19.28 6.94 -2.23
CA GLU A 449 -18.88 7.29 -3.60
C GLU A 449 -18.76 6.05 -4.52
N LEU A 450 -18.33 4.90 -3.98
CA LEU A 450 -18.24 3.64 -4.70
C LEU A 450 -19.57 2.87 -4.79
N GLY A 451 -20.64 3.36 -4.16
CA GLY A 451 -21.94 2.69 -4.07
C GLY A 451 -21.91 1.44 -3.18
N ALA A 452 -20.90 1.33 -2.28
CA ALA A 452 -20.71 0.17 -1.42
C ALA A 452 -21.60 0.16 -0.18
N ILE A 453 -22.15 1.32 0.19
CA ILE A 453 -22.99 1.48 1.38
C ILE A 453 -24.27 2.25 1.04
N GLU A 454 -25.28 2.05 1.87
CA GLU A 454 -26.52 2.83 1.93
C GLU A 454 -26.78 3.25 3.37
N PHE A 455 -27.30 4.46 3.57
CA PHE A 455 -27.64 4.96 4.89
C PHE A 455 -29.04 4.52 5.30
N ASP A 456 -29.24 4.21 6.58
CA ASP A 456 -30.58 3.90 7.11
C ASP A 456 -31.44 5.17 7.14
N GLU A 457 -32.60 5.15 6.49
CA GLU A 457 -33.55 6.29 6.38
C GLU A 457 -34.11 6.79 7.72
N LYS A 458 -33.93 6.02 8.80
CA LYS A 458 -34.47 6.35 10.13
C LYS A 458 -33.64 7.34 10.97
N SER A 459 -32.59 7.93 10.42
CA SER A 459 -31.73 8.93 11.10
C SER A 459 -32.04 10.37 10.71
N GLU A 460 -33.31 10.69 10.41
CA GLU A 460 -33.79 12.07 10.20
C GLU A 460 -34.01 12.81 11.53
N GLY A 461 -32.96 13.01 12.29
CA GLY A 461 -32.92 13.94 13.41
C GLY A 461 -31.79 14.94 13.20
N ASP A 462 -31.92 16.16 13.72
CA ASP A 462 -31.01 17.32 13.55
C ASP A 462 -29.52 17.12 13.88
N ASN A 463 -29.11 15.92 14.20
CA ASN A 463 -27.71 15.48 14.30
C ASN A 463 -27.44 14.42 13.24
N LYS A 464 -27.11 14.86 12.01
CA LYS A 464 -26.51 14.02 10.99
C LYS A 464 -25.10 13.59 11.43
N ASP A 465 -25.03 12.72 12.41
CA ASP A 465 -23.86 11.90 12.68
C ASP A 465 -23.73 10.93 11.50
N ILE A 466 -23.11 11.40 10.40
CA ILE A 466 -22.77 10.65 9.19
C ILE A 466 -22.05 9.31 9.52
N ASN A 467 -21.58 9.18 10.74
CA ASN A 467 -20.86 8.03 11.27
C ASN A 467 -21.78 6.91 11.81
N ASN A 468 -23.11 7.02 11.80
CA ASN A 468 -23.88 6.26 12.77
C ASN A 468 -24.71 5.09 12.26
N SER A 469 -25.16 5.02 11.00
CA SER A 469 -25.76 3.77 10.50
C SER A 469 -25.73 3.68 8.99
N PHE A 470 -24.91 2.81 8.48
CA PHE A 470 -24.94 2.39 7.10
C PHE A 470 -24.94 0.87 7.01
N LYS A 471 -25.48 0.34 5.93
CA LYS A 471 -25.46 -1.08 5.56
C LYS A 471 -24.68 -1.27 4.28
N LEU A 472 -24.10 -2.45 4.11
CA LEU A 472 -23.47 -2.81 2.83
C LEU A 472 -24.57 -3.08 1.78
N THR A 473 -24.46 -2.40 0.66
CA THR A 473 -25.21 -2.73 -0.55
C THR A 473 -24.76 -4.10 -1.09
N GLN A 474 -25.45 -4.61 -2.11
CA GLN A 474 -24.99 -5.80 -2.83
C GLN A 474 -23.57 -5.57 -3.43
N MET A 475 -23.30 -4.37 -3.94
CA MET A 475 -21.99 -3.93 -4.41
C MET A 475 -20.96 -3.97 -3.27
N GLY A 476 -21.28 -3.43 -2.10
CA GLY A 476 -20.40 -3.44 -0.93
C GLY A 476 -20.05 -4.85 -0.46
N LYS A 477 -20.99 -5.78 -0.46
CA LYS A 477 -20.73 -7.19 -0.15
C LYS A 477 -19.76 -7.82 -1.14
N GLN A 478 -19.96 -7.58 -2.44
CA GLN A 478 -19.05 -8.08 -3.48
C GLN A 478 -17.65 -7.49 -3.37
N LEU A 479 -17.53 -6.18 -3.04
CA LEU A 479 -16.26 -5.52 -2.81
C LEU A 479 -15.53 -6.08 -1.58
N ALA A 480 -16.25 -6.37 -0.49
CA ALA A 480 -15.68 -6.94 0.72
C ALA A 480 -15.06 -8.32 0.50
N ASP A 481 -15.60 -9.09 -0.43
CA ASP A 481 -15.08 -10.41 -0.82
C ASP A 481 -13.79 -10.37 -1.65
N LEU A 482 -13.43 -9.19 -2.18
CA LEU A 482 -12.23 -9.02 -2.99
C LEU A 482 -11.06 -8.60 -2.08
N PRO A 483 -9.91 -9.29 -2.08
CA PRO A 483 -8.74 -8.92 -1.28
C PRO A 483 -7.96 -7.76 -1.94
N LEU A 484 -8.66 -6.72 -2.35
CA LEU A 484 -8.14 -5.56 -3.09
C LEU A 484 -8.55 -4.26 -2.41
N ASP A 485 -7.93 -3.18 -2.84
CA ASP A 485 -8.43 -1.83 -2.54
C ASP A 485 -9.87 -1.70 -3.09
N PRO A 486 -10.82 -1.10 -2.34
CA PRO A 486 -12.21 -0.96 -2.78
C PRO A 486 -12.39 -0.29 -4.14
N ARG A 487 -11.54 0.69 -4.50
CA ARG A 487 -11.55 1.34 -5.82
C ARG A 487 -11.21 0.36 -6.93
N ILE A 488 -10.17 -0.45 -6.74
CA ILE A 488 -9.75 -1.47 -7.70
C ILE A 488 -10.82 -2.55 -7.82
N GLY A 489 -11.40 -2.98 -6.70
CA GLY A 489 -12.53 -3.90 -6.69
C GLY A 489 -13.73 -3.37 -7.50
N ARG A 490 -14.05 -2.07 -7.37
CA ARG A 490 -15.15 -1.43 -8.10
C ARG A 490 -14.91 -1.44 -9.63
N MET A 491 -13.64 -1.21 -10.06
CA MET A 491 -13.28 -1.32 -11.47
C MET A 491 -13.55 -2.72 -12.04
N LEU A 492 -13.20 -3.78 -11.31
CA LEU A 492 -13.42 -5.16 -11.72
C LEU A 492 -14.92 -5.51 -11.82
N LEU A 493 -15.72 -5.02 -10.87
CA LEU A 493 -17.17 -5.22 -10.92
C LEU A 493 -17.79 -4.58 -12.17
N ALA A 494 -17.40 -3.33 -12.49
CA ALA A 494 -17.85 -2.64 -13.69
C ALA A 494 -17.30 -3.29 -14.98
N ALA A 495 -16.10 -3.82 -14.95
CA ALA A 495 -15.50 -4.48 -16.11
C ALA A 495 -16.27 -5.72 -16.56
N LYS A 496 -16.90 -6.42 -15.61
CA LYS A 496 -17.84 -7.52 -15.94
C LYS A 496 -19.04 -7.02 -16.75
N GLU A 497 -19.59 -5.85 -16.36
CA GLU A 497 -20.76 -5.25 -17.02
C GLU A 497 -20.39 -4.69 -18.40
N HIS A 498 -19.18 -4.15 -18.54
CA HIS A 498 -18.69 -3.54 -19.79
C HIS A 498 -17.98 -4.52 -20.74
N ASN A 499 -17.96 -5.84 -20.45
CA ASN A 499 -17.22 -6.83 -21.23
C ASN A 499 -15.72 -6.50 -21.42
N ALA A 500 -15.07 -6.02 -20.36
CA ALA A 500 -13.66 -5.64 -20.32
C ALA A 500 -12.89 -6.37 -19.20
N LEU A 501 -13.42 -7.50 -18.72
CA LEU A 501 -12.90 -8.16 -17.50
C LEU A 501 -11.44 -8.60 -17.65
N LYS A 502 -11.04 -9.08 -18.83
CA LYS A 502 -9.66 -9.51 -19.10
C LYS A 502 -8.67 -8.35 -18.97
N GLU A 503 -8.90 -7.29 -19.72
CA GLU A 503 -8.01 -6.11 -19.73
C GLU A 503 -7.98 -5.41 -18.38
N VAL A 504 -9.13 -5.25 -17.73
CA VAL A 504 -9.19 -4.61 -16.42
C VAL A 504 -8.59 -5.49 -15.33
N THR A 505 -8.67 -6.83 -15.41
CA THR A 505 -7.96 -7.73 -14.48
C THR A 505 -6.44 -7.60 -14.62
N ILE A 506 -5.93 -7.46 -15.85
CA ILE A 506 -4.51 -7.16 -16.10
C ILE A 506 -4.12 -5.83 -15.46
N ILE A 507 -4.90 -4.77 -15.70
CA ILE A 507 -4.64 -3.43 -15.15
C ILE A 507 -4.75 -3.43 -13.62
N ALA A 508 -5.80 -4.02 -13.06
CA ALA A 508 -5.99 -4.12 -11.61
C ALA A 508 -4.84 -4.86 -10.91
N SER A 509 -4.38 -5.95 -11.52
CA SER A 509 -3.21 -6.69 -11.01
C SER A 509 -1.91 -5.88 -11.11
N ALA A 510 -1.73 -5.09 -12.17
CA ALA A 510 -0.59 -4.17 -12.31
C ALA A 510 -0.61 -3.07 -11.24
N LEU A 511 -1.77 -2.43 -11.03
CA LEU A 511 -1.94 -1.39 -10.01
C LEU A 511 -1.77 -1.92 -8.57
N ALA A 512 -2.03 -3.21 -8.35
CA ALA A 512 -1.86 -3.86 -7.05
C ALA A 512 -0.42 -4.34 -6.77
N THR A 513 0.48 -4.22 -7.73
CA THR A 513 1.88 -4.66 -7.66
C THR A 513 2.85 -3.52 -7.95
N GLN A 514 4.13 -3.73 -7.67
CA GLN A 514 5.14 -2.77 -8.06
C GLN A 514 5.37 -2.83 -9.58
N ASP A 515 5.46 -1.66 -10.23
CA ASP A 515 5.74 -1.57 -11.67
C ASP A 515 7.00 -2.38 -12.03
N PRO A 516 6.90 -3.32 -12.99
CA PRO A 516 8.04 -4.14 -13.39
C PRO A 516 9.10 -3.39 -14.19
N ARG A 517 8.82 -2.21 -14.70
CA ARG A 517 9.77 -1.38 -15.44
C ARG A 517 10.83 -0.81 -14.48
N GLU A 518 12.09 -1.06 -14.78
CA GLU A 518 13.24 -0.55 -14.05
C GLU A 518 13.87 0.60 -14.84
N ARG A 519 14.32 1.63 -14.13
CA ARG A 519 14.95 2.80 -14.74
C ARG A 519 16.24 3.12 -13.98
N PRO A 520 17.33 2.33 -14.24
CA PRO A 520 18.61 2.58 -13.59
C PRO A 520 19.14 3.99 -13.94
N LEU A 521 19.78 4.64 -12.99
CA LEU A 521 20.24 6.02 -13.12
C LEU A 521 21.17 6.23 -14.28
N GLU A 522 22.16 5.34 -14.41
CA GLU A 522 23.21 5.44 -15.41
C GLU A 522 22.71 5.10 -16.84
N GLN A 523 21.54 4.44 -16.94
CA GLN A 523 20.96 3.95 -18.18
C GLN A 523 19.52 4.43 -18.38
N ALA A 524 19.13 5.54 -17.77
CA ALA A 524 17.75 6.01 -17.78
C ALA A 524 17.19 6.24 -19.20
N ALA A 525 18.00 6.84 -20.10
CA ALA A 525 17.60 7.09 -21.48
C ALA A 525 17.41 5.78 -22.28
N ALA A 526 18.29 4.79 -22.07
CA ALA A 526 18.18 3.48 -22.71
C ALA A 526 16.94 2.71 -22.20
N ALA A 527 16.66 2.79 -20.91
CA ALA A 527 15.47 2.21 -20.32
C ALA A 527 14.19 2.86 -20.87
N ASP A 528 14.14 4.19 -20.93
CA ASP A 528 12.99 4.92 -21.49
C ASP A 528 12.76 4.50 -22.96
N GLN A 529 13.81 4.40 -23.77
CA GLN A 529 13.71 3.94 -25.16
C GLN A 529 13.21 2.48 -25.25
N ALA A 530 13.70 1.61 -24.39
CA ALA A 530 13.27 0.21 -24.37
C ALA A 530 11.80 0.06 -23.95
N HIS A 531 11.29 0.94 -23.08
CA HIS A 531 9.92 0.90 -22.64
C HIS A 531 8.90 1.47 -23.64
N LEU A 532 9.34 2.28 -24.62
CA LEU A 532 8.45 2.86 -25.64
C LEU A 532 7.68 1.80 -26.44
N GLN A 533 8.27 0.60 -26.65
CA GLN A 533 7.58 -0.48 -27.36
C GLN A 533 6.28 -0.95 -26.66
N PHE A 534 6.16 -0.74 -25.35
CA PHE A 534 4.99 -1.07 -24.55
C PHE A 534 4.03 0.10 -24.39
N ALA A 535 4.41 1.29 -24.84
CA ALA A 535 3.60 2.50 -24.68
C ALA A 535 2.33 2.42 -25.54
N ASP A 536 1.22 2.85 -24.97
CA ASP A 536 0.02 3.19 -25.71
C ASP A 536 -0.06 4.72 -25.87
N GLU A 537 -0.54 5.19 -27.01
CA GLU A 537 -0.54 6.62 -27.34
C GLU A 537 -1.55 7.44 -26.54
N ARG A 538 -2.59 6.81 -25.99
CA ARG A 538 -3.71 7.45 -25.33
C ARG A 538 -3.88 7.05 -23.87
N SER A 539 -3.30 5.89 -23.44
CA SER A 539 -3.56 5.33 -22.12
C SER A 539 -2.35 4.57 -21.56
N GLU A 540 -1.82 5.04 -20.45
CA GLU A 540 -0.79 4.30 -19.71
C GLU A 540 -1.36 3.04 -19.03
N PHE A 541 -2.67 2.96 -18.82
CA PHE A 541 -3.32 1.72 -18.37
C PHE A 541 -3.24 0.63 -19.45
N LEU A 542 -3.47 0.99 -20.71
CA LEU A 542 -3.32 0.04 -21.83
C LEU A 542 -1.86 -0.31 -22.10
N SER A 543 -0.91 0.52 -21.70
CA SER A 543 0.52 0.17 -21.73
C SER A 543 0.82 -1.04 -20.85
N PHE A 544 0.12 -1.23 -19.73
CA PHE A 544 0.21 -2.47 -18.94
C PHE A 544 -0.34 -3.67 -19.71
N VAL A 545 -1.43 -3.51 -20.45
CA VAL A 545 -1.98 -4.62 -21.26
C VAL A 545 -1.01 -5.02 -22.38
N LYS A 546 -0.38 -4.04 -23.05
CA LYS A 546 0.66 -4.32 -24.06
C LYS A 546 1.88 -5.05 -23.46
N LEU A 547 2.36 -4.57 -22.31
CA LEU A 547 3.48 -5.21 -21.61
C LEU A 547 3.11 -6.63 -21.15
N TRP A 548 1.90 -6.84 -20.67
CA TRP A 548 1.40 -8.15 -20.28
C TRP A 548 1.37 -9.12 -21.45
N ASN A 549 0.80 -8.72 -22.58
CA ASN A 549 0.71 -9.55 -23.77
C ASN A 549 2.09 -9.96 -24.27
N TRP A 550 3.04 -9.01 -24.33
CA TRP A 550 4.44 -9.31 -24.65
C TRP A 550 5.06 -10.31 -23.66
N TYR A 551 4.79 -10.15 -22.37
CA TYR A 551 5.33 -11.07 -21.35
C TYR A 551 4.73 -12.47 -21.46
N GLN A 552 3.45 -12.61 -21.76
CA GLN A 552 2.80 -13.90 -22.01
C GLN A 552 3.37 -14.59 -23.25
N GLU A 553 3.60 -13.85 -24.32
CA GLU A 553 4.24 -14.35 -25.54
C GLU A 553 5.69 -14.81 -25.25
N ALA A 554 6.46 -14.01 -24.52
CA ALA A 554 7.80 -14.38 -24.09
C ALA A 554 7.83 -15.65 -23.21
N LEU A 555 6.80 -15.85 -22.37
CA LEU A 555 6.63 -17.06 -21.56
C LEU A 555 6.34 -18.31 -22.42
N GLN A 556 5.54 -18.17 -23.47
CA GLN A 556 5.21 -19.29 -24.38
C GLN A 556 6.42 -19.74 -25.21
N HIS A 557 7.26 -18.79 -25.63
CA HIS A 557 8.40 -19.06 -26.52
C HIS A 557 9.73 -19.26 -25.78
N LYS A 558 9.75 -19.30 -24.46
CA LYS A 558 10.98 -19.49 -23.69
C LYS A 558 11.50 -20.95 -23.81
N HIS A 559 12.78 -21.12 -24.07
CA HIS A 559 13.47 -22.42 -23.98
C HIS A 559 13.98 -22.67 -22.52
N SER A 560 14.28 -21.63 -21.77
CA SER A 560 14.72 -21.71 -20.38
C SER A 560 14.31 -20.50 -19.56
N ASN A 561 14.24 -20.64 -18.23
CA ASN A 561 13.98 -19.51 -17.33
C ASN A 561 15.08 -18.46 -17.41
N ARG A 562 16.35 -18.89 -17.59
CA ARG A 562 17.50 -17.98 -17.73
C ARG A 562 17.39 -17.13 -18.99
N GLN A 563 16.92 -17.71 -20.10
CA GLN A 563 16.70 -16.96 -21.34
C GLN A 563 15.62 -15.89 -21.14
N LEU A 564 14.49 -16.24 -20.51
CA LEU A 564 13.43 -15.28 -20.20
C LEU A 564 13.93 -14.16 -19.29
N GLU A 565 14.70 -14.49 -18.26
CA GLU A 565 15.28 -13.48 -17.36
C GLU A 565 16.22 -12.52 -18.10
N ASN A 566 17.07 -13.03 -18.98
CA ASN A 566 17.96 -12.21 -19.82
C ASN A 566 17.16 -11.31 -20.77
N LEU A 567 16.09 -11.86 -21.39
CA LEU A 567 15.20 -11.10 -22.27
C LEU A 567 14.50 -9.97 -21.49
N CYS A 568 13.99 -10.23 -20.30
CA CYS A 568 13.40 -9.19 -19.47
C CYS A 568 14.42 -8.11 -19.09
N ARG A 569 15.62 -8.51 -18.66
CA ARG A 569 16.69 -7.56 -18.29
C ARG A 569 17.16 -6.71 -19.47
N SER A 570 17.25 -7.26 -20.68
CA SER A 570 17.59 -6.48 -21.88
C SER A 570 16.56 -5.41 -22.24
N LYS A 571 15.35 -5.52 -21.70
CA LYS A 571 14.26 -4.54 -21.83
C LYS A 571 14.08 -3.68 -20.56
N PHE A 572 15.03 -3.72 -19.63
CA PHE A 572 14.93 -3.05 -18.33
C PHE A 572 13.65 -3.41 -17.56
N LEU A 573 13.29 -4.70 -17.59
CA LEU A 573 12.15 -5.23 -16.85
C LEU A 573 12.64 -6.16 -15.75
N SER A 574 12.06 -6.03 -14.55
CA SER A 574 12.35 -6.89 -13.42
C SER A 574 11.66 -8.26 -13.57
N PRO A 575 12.41 -9.36 -13.77
CA PRO A 575 11.82 -10.69 -13.89
C PRO A 575 11.03 -11.11 -12.64
N ARG A 576 11.47 -10.62 -11.48
CA ARG A 576 10.81 -10.88 -10.20
C ARG A 576 9.45 -10.18 -10.13
N ARG A 577 9.39 -8.87 -10.45
CA ARG A 577 8.13 -8.10 -10.42
C ARG A 577 7.14 -8.59 -11.47
N LEU A 578 7.63 -9.02 -12.65
CA LEU A 578 6.78 -9.66 -13.66
C LEU A 578 6.19 -10.98 -13.17
N ARG A 579 6.96 -11.80 -12.43
CA ARG A 579 6.43 -13.02 -11.79
C ARG A 579 5.39 -12.67 -10.72
N GLU A 580 5.69 -11.71 -9.86
CA GLU A 580 4.74 -11.23 -8.86
C GLU A 580 3.44 -10.73 -9.49
N TRP A 581 3.52 -9.95 -10.57
CA TRP A 581 2.35 -9.47 -11.31
C TRP A 581 1.55 -10.63 -11.91
N ARG A 582 2.22 -11.60 -12.54
CA ARG A 582 1.57 -12.80 -13.07
C ARG A 582 0.86 -13.60 -11.98
N ASP A 583 1.47 -13.74 -10.83
CA ASP A 583 0.88 -14.48 -9.71
C ASP A 583 -0.35 -13.75 -9.16
N VAL A 584 -0.33 -12.41 -9.08
CA VAL A 584 -1.50 -11.59 -8.72
C VAL A 584 -2.63 -11.77 -9.73
N TYR A 585 -2.31 -11.66 -11.03
CA TYR A 585 -3.29 -11.87 -12.08
C TYR A 585 -3.91 -13.27 -11.99
N GLY A 586 -3.09 -14.31 -11.86
CA GLY A 586 -3.57 -15.70 -11.78
C GLY A 586 -4.55 -15.92 -10.63
N GLN A 587 -4.32 -15.30 -9.48
CA GLN A 587 -5.24 -15.41 -8.34
C GLN A 587 -6.53 -14.64 -8.54
N LEU A 588 -6.45 -13.40 -9.06
CA LEU A 588 -7.64 -12.65 -9.42
C LEU A 588 -8.47 -13.43 -10.43
N HIS A 589 -7.84 -13.95 -11.47
CA HIS A 589 -8.49 -14.77 -12.48
C HIS A 589 -9.17 -16.02 -11.88
N THR A 590 -8.48 -16.76 -11.01
CA THR A 590 -9.05 -17.94 -10.33
C THR A 590 -10.24 -17.55 -9.46
N MET A 591 -10.08 -16.52 -8.62
CA MET A 591 -11.13 -16.06 -7.71
C MET A 591 -12.37 -15.55 -8.47
N LEU A 592 -12.17 -14.82 -9.59
CA LEU A 592 -13.26 -14.36 -10.44
C LEU A 592 -13.95 -15.55 -11.12
N GLY A 593 -13.17 -16.57 -11.55
CA GLY A 593 -13.69 -17.82 -12.09
C GLY A 593 -14.52 -18.62 -11.08
N GLU A 594 -14.09 -18.72 -9.81
CA GLU A 594 -14.86 -19.34 -8.71
C GLU A 594 -16.20 -18.62 -8.46
N LYS A 595 -16.27 -17.31 -8.71
CA LYS A 595 -17.51 -16.52 -8.66
C LYS A 595 -18.37 -16.66 -9.94
N GLY A 596 -17.95 -17.48 -10.90
CA GLY A 596 -18.63 -17.70 -12.19
C GLY A 596 -18.48 -16.53 -13.18
N TRP A 597 -17.48 -15.65 -12.99
CA TRP A 597 -17.23 -14.57 -13.91
C TRP A 597 -16.37 -15.07 -15.08
N LYS A 598 -16.81 -14.75 -16.30
CA LYS A 598 -16.11 -15.16 -17.53
C LYS A 598 -15.41 -13.95 -18.14
N GLU A 599 -14.19 -14.14 -18.58
CA GLU A 599 -13.48 -13.14 -19.37
C GLU A 599 -14.16 -12.92 -20.72
N ASN A 600 -14.02 -11.71 -21.24
CA ASN A 600 -14.49 -11.37 -22.57
C ASN A 600 -13.74 -12.17 -23.65
N GLY A 601 -14.49 -12.68 -24.64
CA GLY A 601 -13.91 -13.46 -25.75
C GLY A 601 -13.24 -12.60 -26.83
N LEU A 602 -13.69 -11.33 -26.98
CA LEU A 602 -13.10 -10.35 -27.88
C LEU A 602 -12.36 -9.28 -27.07
N PRO A 603 -11.29 -8.68 -27.59
CA PRO A 603 -10.61 -7.58 -26.94
C PRO A 603 -11.57 -6.42 -26.66
N ALA A 604 -11.54 -5.89 -25.43
CA ALA A 604 -12.37 -4.77 -25.07
C ALA A 604 -11.95 -3.49 -25.81
N THR A 605 -12.92 -2.65 -26.13
CA THR A 605 -12.67 -1.34 -26.74
C THR A 605 -12.02 -0.39 -25.74
N TYR A 606 -11.42 0.67 -26.25
CA TYR A 606 -10.86 1.74 -25.43
C TYR A 606 -11.88 2.29 -24.42
N GLU A 607 -13.09 2.54 -24.89
CA GLU A 607 -14.20 3.06 -24.09
C GLU A 607 -14.62 2.09 -22.99
N GLN A 608 -14.84 0.81 -23.30
CA GLN A 608 -15.24 -0.21 -22.31
C GLN A 608 -14.24 -0.33 -21.16
N VAL A 609 -12.93 -0.31 -21.47
CA VAL A 609 -11.89 -0.33 -20.45
C VAL A 609 -11.97 0.91 -19.57
N HIS A 610 -12.01 2.10 -20.18
CA HIS A 610 -11.93 3.35 -19.41
C HIS A 610 -13.22 3.69 -18.66
N LEU A 611 -14.41 3.31 -19.16
CA LEU A 611 -15.65 3.35 -18.39
C LEU A 611 -15.55 2.50 -17.12
N SER A 612 -14.97 1.30 -17.23
CA SER A 612 -14.76 0.43 -16.07
C SER A 612 -13.81 1.05 -15.05
N LEU A 613 -12.69 1.62 -15.51
CA LEU A 613 -11.70 2.27 -14.64
C LEU A 613 -12.28 3.52 -13.94
N LEU A 614 -13.08 4.30 -14.65
CA LEU A 614 -13.73 5.51 -14.12
C LEU A 614 -14.57 5.22 -12.88
N THR A 615 -15.25 4.06 -12.81
CA THR A 615 -16.09 3.71 -11.63
C THR A 615 -15.34 3.71 -10.31
N GLY A 616 -14.04 3.40 -10.32
CA GLY A 616 -13.18 3.42 -9.13
C GLY A 616 -12.37 4.71 -8.98
N LEU A 617 -12.31 5.56 -10.01
CA LEU A 617 -11.38 6.69 -10.10
C LEU A 617 -12.07 8.05 -10.35
N LEU A 618 -13.37 8.18 -10.07
CA LEU A 618 -14.12 9.42 -10.32
C LEU A 618 -13.47 10.66 -9.68
N GLY A 619 -12.84 10.51 -8.51
CA GLY A 619 -12.12 11.59 -7.85
C GLY A 619 -10.77 11.95 -8.49
N TYR A 620 -10.31 11.21 -9.49
CA TYR A 620 -9.00 11.37 -10.14
C TYR A 620 -9.11 11.83 -11.60
N VAL A 621 -10.29 12.36 -11.96
CA VAL A 621 -10.54 13.03 -13.25
C VAL A 621 -10.02 14.47 -13.17
N ALA A 622 -9.40 14.93 -14.25
CA ALA A 622 -8.96 16.32 -14.36
C ALA A 622 -9.15 16.86 -15.80
N LYS A 623 -9.47 18.17 -15.89
CA LYS A 623 -9.62 18.94 -17.13
C LYS A 623 -8.43 19.89 -17.28
N LYS A 624 -7.93 20.03 -18.49
CA LYS A 624 -6.85 21.00 -18.81
C LYS A 624 -7.35 22.44 -18.64
N GLU A 625 -6.55 23.28 -17.97
CA GLU A 625 -6.82 24.70 -17.87
C GLU A 625 -6.55 25.40 -19.23
N GLU A 626 -7.49 26.22 -19.67
CA GLU A 626 -7.42 26.97 -20.94
C GLU A 626 -6.73 28.35 -20.80
N ASP A 627 -6.24 28.71 -19.60
CA ASP A 627 -5.76 30.06 -19.30
C ASP A 627 -4.40 30.38 -19.92
N GLU A 628 -4.32 31.58 -20.56
CA GLU A 628 -3.08 32.20 -21.01
C GLU A 628 -2.04 32.42 -19.87
N LYS A 629 -2.49 32.57 -18.63
CA LYS A 629 -1.66 32.70 -17.42
C LYS A 629 -0.92 31.43 -17.02
N SER A 630 -1.27 30.26 -17.57
CA SER A 630 -0.57 29.01 -17.29
C SER A 630 0.82 28.93 -17.93
N GLN A 631 1.08 29.71 -18.98
CA GLN A 631 2.37 29.77 -19.65
C GLN A 631 3.43 30.52 -18.83
N GLU A 632 3.04 31.51 -18.02
CA GLU A 632 3.95 32.25 -17.14
C GLU A 632 4.52 31.43 -15.97
N ARG A 633 3.86 30.32 -15.58
CA ARG A 633 4.30 29.46 -14.48
C ARG A 633 5.33 28.38 -14.84
N GLY A 634 5.88 28.41 -16.04
CA GLY A 634 7.00 27.56 -16.47
C GLY A 634 6.69 26.08 -16.59
N SER A 635 5.42 25.67 -16.68
CA SER A 635 5.03 24.28 -16.91
C SER A 635 4.96 23.97 -18.40
N LYS A 636 5.92 23.21 -18.92
CA LYS A 636 5.95 22.77 -20.33
C LYS A 636 4.79 21.87 -20.76
N THR A 637 3.95 21.40 -19.81
CA THR A 637 2.90 20.37 -20.04
C THR A 637 1.47 20.87 -19.79
N GLY A 638 1.23 22.14 -19.49
CA GLY A 638 -0.08 22.68 -19.13
C GLY A 638 -0.51 22.27 -17.69
N SER A 639 -1.33 23.10 -17.04
CA SER A 639 -1.94 22.78 -15.76
C SER A 639 -3.31 22.14 -15.96
N TYR A 640 -3.70 21.24 -15.05
CA TYR A 640 -5.01 20.60 -15.02
C TYR A 640 -5.75 20.99 -13.75
N ILE A 641 -7.06 21.13 -13.85
CA ILE A 641 -7.96 21.23 -12.70
C ILE A 641 -8.66 19.88 -12.53
N GLY A 642 -8.53 19.28 -11.37
CA GLY A 642 -9.20 18.04 -11.01
C GLY A 642 -10.36 18.24 -10.05
N ALA A 643 -11.01 17.14 -9.73
CA ALA A 643 -12.02 17.07 -8.69
C ALA A 643 -11.51 17.67 -7.37
N ARG A 644 -12.39 18.30 -6.57
CA ARG A 644 -12.09 18.96 -5.28
C ARG A 644 -11.09 20.13 -5.40
N GLY A 645 -10.95 20.72 -6.58
CA GLY A 645 -10.04 21.85 -6.82
C GLY A 645 -8.54 21.49 -6.81
N ILE A 646 -8.21 20.20 -6.89
CA ILE A 646 -6.83 19.73 -6.99
C ILE A 646 -6.26 20.16 -8.34
N ARG A 647 -5.00 20.62 -8.37
CA ARG A 647 -4.29 21.01 -9.60
C ARG A 647 -3.11 20.07 -9.85
N PRO A 648 -3.33 18.93 -10.50
CA PRO A 648 -2.27 18.00 -10.81
C PRO A 648 -1.46 18.46 -12.04
N SER A 649 -0.16 18.24 -11.96
CA SER A 649 0.72 18.24 -13.14
C SER A 649 0.91 16.82 -13.61
N ILE A 650 1.07 16.60 -14.90
CA ILE A 650 1.41 15.27 -15.41
C ILE A 650 2.82 14.90 -14.95
N TRP A 651 3.00 13.67 -14.53
CA TRP A 651 4.31 13.14 -14.14
C TRP A 651 5.32 13.28 -15.27
N PRO A 652 6.55 13.82 -15.03
CA PRO A 652 7.53 14.08 -16.11
C PRO A 652 7.94 12.83 -16.91
N GLY A 653 7.83 11.63 -16.31
CA GLY A 653 8.10 10.35 -16.96
C GLY A 653 6.90 9.73 -17.67
N SER A 654 5.79 10.45 -17.83
CA SER A 654 4.62 9.97 -18.56
C SER A 654 4.91 9.83 -20.06
N THR A 655 4.51 8.70 -20.64
CA THR A 655 4.68 8.40 -22.08
C THR A 655 3.74 9.20 -22.96
N ILE A 656 2.57 9.59 -22.44
CA ILE A 656 1.58 10.39 -23.18
C ILE A 656 1.64 11.89 -22.90
N GLY A 657 2.28 12.31 -21.85
CA GLY A 657 2.58 13.69 -21.44
C GLY A 657 1.91 14.83 -22.24
N LYS A 658 2.56 15.32 -23.28
CA LYS A 658 2.05 16.43 -24.13
C LYS A 658 0.79 16.06 -24.94
N LYS A 659 0.51 14.78 -25.17
CA LYS A 659 -0.63 14.27 -25.95
C LYS A 659 -1.84 13.89 -25.08
N ALA A 660 -1.80 14.16 -23.79
CA ALA A 660 -2.82 13.69 -22.83
C ALA A 660 -4.23 14.23 -23.06
N GLY A 661 -4.39 15.29 -23.86
CA GLY A 661 -5.71 15.81 -24.23
C GLY A 661 -6.31 16.78 -23.21
N ALA A 662 -7.58 17.16 -23.45
CA ALA A 662 -8.29 18.10 -22.58
C ALA A 662 -8.76 17.48 -21.26
N TRP A 663 -9.10 16.21 -21.27
CA TRP A 663 -9.57 15.46 -20.11
C TRP A 663 -8.69 14.24 -19.86
N ILE A 664 -8.29 14.05 -18.61
CA ILE A 664 -7.48 12.91 -18.20
C ILE A 664 -8.11 12.18 -17.01
N LEU A 665 -7.90 10.87 -17.00
CA LEU A 665 -8.08 10.00 -15.85
C LEU A 665 -6.71 9.61 -15.31
N ALA A 666 -6.46 9.79 -14.02
CA ALA A 666 -5.25 9.33 -13.38
C ALA A 666 -5.51 8.04 -12.57
N GLY A 667 -4.56 7.12 -12.57
CA GLY A 667 -4.58 5.93 -11.71
C GLY A 667 -4.17 6.27 -10.28
N GLU A 668 -3.30 7.27 -10.13
CA GLU A 668 -2.78 7.73 -8.85
C GLU A 668 -2.55 9.24 -8.90
N LEU A 669 -2.91 9.93 -7.83
CA LEU A 669 -2.49 11.30 -7.56
C LEU A 669 -1.50 11.28 -6.41
N GLN A 670 -0.29 11.74 -6.64
CA GLN A 670 0.80 11.72 -5.68
C GLN A 670 1.35 13.11 -5.45
N GLU A 671 1.34 13.57 -4.21
CA GLU A 671 1.97 14.83 -3.82
C GLU A 671 3.40 14.58 -3.33
N THR A 672 4.34 15.30 -3.95
CA THR A 672 5.75 15.35 -3.54
C THR A 672 6.12 16.82 -3.38
N SER A 673 6.96 17.40 -4.25
CA SER A 673 7.14 18.87 -4.37
C SER A 673 5.93 19.55 -5.01
N ARG A 674 5.17 18.81 -5.83
CA ARG A 674 3.90 19.20 -6.47
C ARG A 674 2.98 18.01 -6.50
N MET A 675 1.70 18.26 -6.80
CA MET A 675 0.73 17.21 -7.07
C MET A 675 0.97 16.66 -8.48
N TYR A 676 1.20 15.35 -8.60
CA TYR A 676 1.40 14.66 -9.88
C TYR A 676 0.33 13.64 -10.16
N ALA A 677 -0.18 13.66 -11.41
CA ALA A 677 -1.01 12.59 -11.96
C ALA A 677 -0.10 11.53 -12.60
N ARG A 678 -0.26 10.28 -12.19
CA ARG A 678 0.50 9.11 -12.69
C ARG A 678 -0.45 8.08 -13.29
N THR A 679 0.07 7.31 -14.23
CA THR A 679 -0.72 6.30 -14.97
C THR A 679 -1.96 6.95 -15.57
N ILE A 680 -1.76 7.87 -16.50
CA ILE A 680 -2.83 8.68 -17.05
C ILE A 680 -3.41 8.07 -18.33
N ALA A 681 -4.69 8.38 -18.59
CA ALA A 681 -5.38 8.10 -19.84
C ALA A 681 -6.16 9.32 -20.30
N LYS A 682 -6.26 9.51 -21.63
CA LYS A 682 -7.18 10.45 -22.23
C LYS A 682 -8.61 9.90 -22.12
N ILE A 683 -9.55 10.73 -21.67
CA ILE A 683 -10.97 10.38 -21.55
C ILE A 683 -11.86 11.43 -22.16
N GLU A 684 -13.14 11.10 -22.34
CA GLU A 684 -14.17 12.02 -22.81
C GLU A 684 -15.10 12.42 -21.65
N PRO A 685 -15.54 13.69 -21.57
CA PRO A 685 -16.41 14.14 -20.47
C PRO A 685 -17.75 13.42 -20.40
N GLN A 686 -18.26 12.93 -21.54
CA GLN A 686 -19.50 12.15 -21.61
C GLN A 686 -19.39 10.83 -20.83
N TRP A 687 -18.22 10.21 -20.80
CA TRP A 687 -18.00 9.00 -20.00
C TRP A 687 -18.04 9.30 -18.51
N VAL A 688 -17.50 10.46 -18.10
CA VAL A 688 -17.58 10.91 -16.72
C VAL A 688 -19.03 11.15 -16.32
N GLU A 689 -19.79 11.81 -17.18
CA GLU A 689 -21.22 12.04 -16.97
C GLU A 689 -22.00 10.72 -16.83
N GLN A 690 -21.77 9.76 -17.72
CA GLN A 690 -22.42 8.46 -17.71
C GLN A 690 -22.15 7.70 -16.41
N VAL A 691 -20.89 7.61 -15.99
CA VAL A 691 -20.48 6.84 -14.80
C VAL A 691 -20.88 7.57 -13.51
N ALA A 692 -20.78 8.90 -13.50
CA ALA A 692 -21.02 9.72 -12.32
C ALA A 692 -22.44 10.30 -12.24
N ALA A 693 -23.39 9.87 -13.08
CA ALA A 693 -24.74 10.44 -13.17
C ALA A 693 -25.42 10.62 -11.79
N HIS A 694 -25.24 9.64 -10.90
CA HIS A 694 -25.78 9.62 -9.54
C HIS A 694 -25.04 10.54 -8.54
N ARG A 695 -23.90 11.13 -8.94
CA ARG A 695 -23.06 12.00 -8.12
C ARG A 695 -22.92 13.42 -8.68
N LEU A 696 -23.46 13.68 -9.85
CA LEU A 696 -23.45 15.00 -10.45
C LEU A 696 -24.38 15.94 -9.67
N ILE A 697 -23.83 17.05 -9.26
CA ILE A 697 -24.63 18.18 -8.77
C ILE A 697 -25.03 18.99 -9.98
N LYS A 698 -26.33 19.03 -10.25
CA LYS A 698 -26.94 19.80 -11.33
C LYS A 698 -27.42 21.13 -10.79
N SER A 699 -27.11 22.20 -11.48
CA SER A 699 -27.59 23.54 -11.19
C SER A 699 -28.14 24.17 -12.48
N LEU A 700 -29.24 24.86 -12.34
CA LEU A 700 -29.90 25.57 -13.44
C LEU A 700 -29.62 27.07 -13.28
N SER A 701 -29.45 27.77 -14.41
CA SER A 701 -29.26 29.21 -14.46
C SER A 701 -30.02 29.80 -15.66
N ASP A 702 -30.31 31.10 -15.53
CA ASP A 702 -30.84 31.96 -16.60
C ASP A 702 -32.02 31.30 -17.35
N PRO A 703 -33.14 31.01 -16.66
CA PRO A 703 -34.33 30.49 -17.32
C PRO A 703 -34.93 31.52 -18.31
N PHE A 704 -35.28 31.06 -19.49
CA PHE A 704 -35.80 31.90 -20.58
C PHE A 704 -36.81 31.18 -21.42
N TRP A 705 -37.65 31.93 -22.11
CA TRP A 705 -38.56 31.42 -23.12
C TRP A 705 -37.83 31.09 -24.43
N ASP A 706 -37.94 29.87 -24.93
CA ASP A 706 -37.39 29.48 -26.24
C ASP A 706 -38.48 29.39 -27.28
N ASN A 707 -38.56 30.41 -28.12
CA ASN A 707 -39.53 30.50 -29.22
C ASN A 707 -39.49 29.35 -30.22
N ARG A 708 -38.33 28.65 -30.33
CA ARG A 708 -38.19 27.54 -31.28
C ARG A 708 -38.78 26.25 -30.74
N GLN A 709 -38.66 26.04 -29.44
CA GLN A 709 -39.17 24.84 -28.78
C GLN A 709 -40.58 25.04 -28.21
N GLY A 710 -41.00 26.30 -28.03
CA GLY A 710 -42.29 26.62 -27.44
C GLY A 710 -42.36 26.28 -25.94
N GLU A 711 -41.23 26.33 -25.23
CA GLU A 711 -41.11 25.94 -23.83
C GLU A 711 -40.13 26.86 -23.08
N VAL A 712 -40.31 26.93 -21.75
CA VAL A 712 -39.31 27.63 -20.90
C VAL A 712 -38.13 26.71 -20.70
N MET A 713 -36.98 27.17 -21.12
CA MET A 713 -35.70 26.49 -21.03
C MET A 713 -34.80 27.13 -19.98
N ALA A 714 -33.83 26.38 -19.45
CA ALA A 714 -32.74 26.90 -18.62
C ALA A 714 -31.42 26.28 -19.06
N PHE A 715 -30.32 26.89 -18.63
CA PHE A 715 -29.01 26.33 -18.85
C PHE A 715 -28.62 25.45 -17.66
N GLU A 716 -28.42 24.14 -17.92
CA GLU A 716 -27.97 23.17 -16.95
C GLU A 716 -26.42 23.15 -16.92
N ARG A 717 -25.87 23.15 -15.73
CA ARG A 717 -24.47 22.88 -15.43
C ARG A 717 -24.37 21.66 -14.54
N GLY A 718 -23.56 20.67 -14.94
CA GLY A 718 -23.26 19.50 -14.14
C GLY A 718 -21.84 19.57 -13.56
N THR A 719 -21.70 19.39 -12.24
CA THR A 719 -20.41 19.38 -11.56
C THR A 719 -20.19 18.08 -10.79
N LEU A 720 -18.97 17.51 -10.90
CA LEU A 720 -18.53 16.36 -10.13
C LEU A 720 -17.47 16.81 -9.12
N TYR A 721 -17.77 16.77 -7.82
CA TYR A 721 -16.86 17.23 -6.77
C TYR A 721 -16.29 18.64 -7.02
N GLY A 722 -17.12 19.54 -7.53
CA GLY A 722 -16.73 20.90 -7.88
C GLY A 722 -16.07 21.08 -9.25
N LEU A 723 -15.74 20.00 -9.95
CA LEU A 723 -15.22 20.05 -11.33
C LEU A 723 -16.39 20.15 -12.32
N PRO A 724 -16.50 21.23 -13.15
CA PRO A 724 -17.51 21.32 -14.18
C PRO A 724 -17.29 20.28 -15.29
N ILE A 725 -18.23 19.37 -15.46
CA ILE A 725 -18.18 18.33 -16.50
C ILE A 725 -18.78 18.89 -17.79
N TYR A 726 -19.92 19.55 -17.68
CA TYR A 726 -20.57 20.29 -18.76
C TYR A 726 -21.22 21.57 -18.22
N HIS A 727 -21.46 22.51 -19.10
CA HIS A 727 -22.18 23.75 -18.82
C HIS A 727 -22.96 24.21 -20.06
N GLY A 728 -23.98 25.03 -19.85
CA GLY A 728 -24.77 25.63 -20.90
C GLY A 728 -25.64 24.65 -21.71
N ARG A 729 -25.96 23.46 -21.13
CA ARG A 729 -26.89 22.52 -21.75
C ARG A 729 -28.33 23.06 -21.58
N ARG A 730 -29.04 23.22 -22.68
CA ARG A 730 -30.46 23.63 -22.63
C ARG A 730 -31.29 22.45 -22.14
N VAL A 731 -32.07 22.69 -21.09
CA VAL A 731 -33.02 21.71 -20.52
C VAL A 731 -34.35 22.38 -20.25
N ARG A 732 -35.44 21.62 -20.21
CA ARG A 732 -36.78 22.11 -19.83
C ARG A 732 -36.74 22.57 -18.38
N PHE A 733 -37.26 23.76 -18.10
CA PHE A 733 -37.26 24.36 -16.77
C PHE A 733 -38.52 23.99 -15.97
N GLU A 734 -39.65 23.78 -16.63
CA GLU A 734 -40.94 23.48 -16.02
C GLU A 734 -40.90 22.33 -14.98
N PRO A 735 -40.21 21.19 -15.21
CA PRO A 735 -40.14 20.11 -14.21
C PRO A 735 -39.44 20.47 -12.91
N HIS A 736 -38.64 21.53 -12.91
CA HIS A 736 -37.81 21.96 -11.77
C HIS A 736 -38.52 23.07 -10.97
N ASP A 737 -39.07 24.06 -11.62
CA ASP A 737 -39.87 25.11 -11.00
C ASP A 737 -41.06 25.50 -11.91
N PRO A 738 -42.21 24.81 -11.72
CA PRO A 738 -43.42 25.09 -12.52
C PRO A 738 -43.97 26.51 -12.35
N ALA A 739 -43.80 27.10 -11.15
CA ALA A 739 -44.32 28.42 -10.83
C ALA A 739 -43.53 29.53 -11.53
N GLU A 740 -42.22 29.47 -11.48
CA GLU A 740 -41.33 30.41 -12.17
C GLU A 740 -41.43 30.21 -13.69
N ALA A 741 -41.49 28.95 -14.17
CA ALA A 741 -41.71 28.65 -15.61
C ALA A 741 -42.98 29.29 -16.13
N ARG A 742 -44.10 29.21 -15.39
CA ARG A 742 -45.37 29.87 -15.75
C ARG A 742 -45.21 31.40 -15.79
N THR A 743 -44.53 31.98 -14.84
CA THR A 743 -44.30 33.43 -14.79
C THR A 743 -43.50 33.91 -16.00
N LEU A 744 -42.44 33.20 -16.35
CA LEU A 744 -41.62 33.48 -17.54
C LEU A 744 -42.39 33.29 -18.84
N PHE A 745 -43.19 32.24 -18.95
CA PHE A 745 -44.06 32.01 -20.10
C PHE A 745 -45.02 33.20 -20.28
N ILE A 746 -45.72 33.62 -19.23
CA ILE A 746 -46.66 34.77 -19.31
C ILE A 746 -45.91 36.05 -19.70
N GLY A 747 -44.77 36.35 -19.03
CA GLY A 747 -44.01 37.58 -19.24
C GLY A 747 -43.34 37.67 -20.59
N GLN A 748 -42.67 36.60 -21.03
CA GLN A 748 -41.87 36.63 -22.26
C GLN A 748 -42.64 36.14 -23.48
N ALA A 749 -43.45 35.09 -23.37
CA ALA A 749 -44.18 34.55 -24.51
C ALA A 749 -45.47 35.32 -24.84
N LEU A 750 -46.28 35.70 -23.82
CA LEU A 750 -47.57 36.34 -24.02
C LEU A 750 -47.47 37.87 -23.97
N VAL A 751 -46.81 38.46 -22.98
CA VAL A 751 -46.76 39.93 -22.79
C VAL A 751 -45.82 40.59 -23.80
N GLN A 752 -44.67 39.98 -24.08
CA GLN A 752 -43.70 40.50 -25.05
C GLN A 752 -44.02 40.06 -26.48
N GLU A 753 -45.18 39.42 -26.70
CA GLU A 753 -45.67 38.95 -28.02
C GLU A 753 -44.71 38.05 -28.79
N GLU A 754 -43.73 37.45 -28.15
CA GLU A 754 -42.76 36.56 -28.83
C GLU A 754 -43.42 35.29 -29.41
N LEU A 755 -44.54 34.87 -28.84
CA LEU A 755 -45.32 33.74 -29.34
C LEU A 755 -46.09 34.06 -30.65
N PHE A 756 -46.54 35.32 -30.81
CA PHE A 756 -47.36 35.73 -31.91
C PHE A 756 -46.61 35.96 -33.22
N GLY A 757 -45.29 36.22 -33.15
CA GLY A 757 -44.44 36.37 -34.35
C GLY A 757 -44.32 35.11 -35.22
N ARG A 758 -44.84 33.95 -34.78
CA ARG A 758 -44.83 32.68 -35.51
C ARG A 758 -46.23 32.14 -35.90
N MET A 759 -47.29 32.66 -35.33
CA MET A 759 -48.66 32.20 -35.64
C MET A 759 -49.28 33.09 -36.74
N ASP A 760 -49.01 32.75 -37.99
CA ASP A 760 -49.77 33.26 -39.16
C ASP A 760 -51.20 32.72 -39.19
N THR A 761 -51.88 32.65 -38.04
CA THR A 761 -53.24 32.20 -37.94
C THR A 761 -54.16 33.35 -37.51
N PRO A 762 -55.07 33.82 -38.40
CA PRO A 762 -55.96 34.94 -38.11
C PRO A 762 -57.02 34.71 -37.02
N ALA A 763 -57.06 33.52 -36.44
CA ALA A 763 -58.07 33.15 -35.45
C ALA A 763 -57.75 33.58 -34.00
N LEU A 764 -56.48 33.77 -33.62
CA LEU A 764 -56.07 34.11 -32.23
C LEU A 764 -55.97 35.62 -32.00
N GLN A 765 -55.97 36.46 -33.04
CA GLN A 765 -55.95 37.93 -32.92
C GLN A 765 -57.28 38.54 -32.50
N ARG A 766 -58.36 37.76 -32.34
CA ARG A 766 -59.71 38.29 -32.01
C ARG A 766 -60.10 38.09 -30.54
N GLU A 767 -59.33 37.47 -29.72
CA GLU A 767 -59.68 37.22 -28.32
C GLU A 767 -58.73 37.91 -27.31
N THR A 768 -57.83 38.80 -27.73
CA THR A 768 -57.12 39.75 -26.89
C THR A 768 -57.66 41.16 -27.19
#